data_2469258b676a515d643425160313cfc6
#
_entry.id   2469258b676a515d643425160313cfc6
#
_cell.length_a   1.000
_cell.length_b   1.000
_cell.length_c   1.000
_cell.angle_alpha   90.00
_cell.angle_beta   90.00
_cell.angle_gamma   90.00
#
_symmetry.space_group_name_H-M   'P 1'
#
loop_
_entity.id
_entity.type
_entity.pdbx_description
1 polymer ?
#
loop_
_entity_poly.entity_id
_entity_poly.type
_entity_poly.pdbx_seq_one_letter_code
_entity_poly.pdbx_strand_id
1 'polypeptide(L)'
;MISMIGPARRRRRPAVSCSLCRRRKIKCDRQAPCSHCTRSGNQATCEYDNSDVSRPSQPALGVTPTRPAPYAIPTEGSSHNGHTAPDTIPNGGTSHTSRTESSVPSLHSAAHTTASTEASTVASPQSDPNVEALRDRVRQLEQRLAETVAKPAVQPPPVAPIPEVVTAGSTMTGLFHLQHDKDAASSAVAITRSIMHKSRLFGQSFWINGMATEFWSLFQILETHARDQGSQAFTKIQKCKAIGKIIKDRRTPSWPVVTATPLPRREVADQLVDCYLRTSEAIHRILHIPTFRRDYDALWAAPSTPDPAFVIQLKLVLAIGAATYDEHFTLRPSAMAWVYEALTWLAKPEYKAHLSMQFLQLNLLVLLAREATGIGGTLTWIPAGSLLRMAMHIGLHRDPNHLPKRTLFASEMRRRLWNTVLELSVASSMLCGGPPLLSLEDFDTLPPSNYDDDQLTNTATTASNDTDTANPPAPQPDNTFTQTSIAIAYRKTFPARLAITQALNNLNTKLTYEDTLRLDADLRTAYQETCHTLHTLTTNQPLTRTPSPFTLHLLDFQINHHFIALHIPYFIPALHDPRTYAYTRKVLTETALRIWCTAWPSSAIIHPVTATTNPPSPSPSLTHTHTHTHAHTPKPPTPTPNPDSELLSRYITNTSSPYTQTTMQAYNLAAFELRAQLREACSAAPASFAAAAGPLSHGYPHQPIRHDLLTITREAKPWLRRGLRSGETNMKGYLLQALVEAQVEAVLRRVPDAELGGWLVRAAERAVEEALGVL
;
A
#
# COMPACT_ATOMS: atom_id res chain seq x y z
N MET A 1 31.73 -5.96 46.09
CA MET A 1 30.28 -5.82 46.47
C MET A 1 29.67 -4.72 45.67
N ILE A 2 29.11 -5.03 44.51
CA ILE A 2 28.25 -4.13 43.75
C ILE A 2 27.07 -4.97 43.28
N SER A 3 25.90 -4.56 43.78
CA SER A 3 24.61 -5.23 43.65
C SER A 3 24.11 -5.20 42.19
N MET A 4 23.77 -6.36 41.66
CA MET A 4 23.10 -6.56 40.38
C MET A 4 21.64 -6.09 40.49
N ILE A 5 21.27 -5.04 39.80
CA ILE A 5 19.87 -4.64 39.63
C ILE A 5 19.36 -5.27 38.32
N GLY A 6 18.51 -6.30 38.46
CA GLY A 6 17.83 -6.96 37.36
C GLY A 6 16.79 -6.07 36.69
N PRO A 7 16.39 -6.35 35.45
CA PRO A 7 15.47 -5.51 34.69
C PRO A 7 14.08 -5.48 35.29
N ALA A 8 13.55 -4.28 35.51
CA ALA A 8 12.23 -4.02 36.08
C ALA A 8 11.11 -4.71 35.27
N ARG A 9 10.48 -5.71 35.84
CA ARG A 9 9.23 -6.33 35.34
C ARG A 9 8.15 -5.27 35.22
N ARG A 10 7.60 -5.07 34.03
CA ARG A 10 6.40 -4.25 33.81
C ARG A 10 5.30 -4.74 34.74
N ARG A 11 4.84 -3.90 35.68
CA ARG A 11 3.69 -4.15 36.56
C ARG A 11 2.45 -4.44 35.71
N ARG A 12 2.01 -5.70 35.65
CA ARG A 12 0.67 -6.05 35.16
C ARG A 12 -0.32 -5.53 36.19
N ARG A 13 -1.38 -4.84 35.75
CA ARG A 13 -2.48 -4.44 36.62
C ARG A 13 -3.03 -5.71 37.31
N PRO A 14 -3.38 -5.66 38.62
CA PRO A 14 -3.95 -6.81 39.34
C PRO A 14 -5.20 -7.33 38.62
N ALA A 15 -5.37 -8.64 38.60
CA ALA A 15 -6.50 -9.28 37.96
C ALA A 15 -7.79 -8.97 38.72
N VAL A 16 -8.74 -8.31 38.10
CA VAL A 16 -9.97 -7.79 38.71
C VAL A 16 -11.14 -8.77 38.61
N SER A 17 -10.99 -9.92 37.91
CA SER A 17 -12.02 -10.96 37.75
C SER A 17 -11.55 -12.28 38.33
N CYS A 18 -12.51 -13.10 38.84
CA CYS A 18 -12.18 -14.42 39.37
C CYS A 18 -11.49 -15.31 38.32
N SER A 19 -10.71 -16.31 38.80
CA SER A 19 -9.90 -17.21 37.97
C SER A 19 -10.73 -17.93 36.89
N LEU A 20 -11.95 -18.39 37.22
CA LEU A 20 -12.87 -19.05 36.29
C LEU A 20 -13.43 -18.15 35.23
N CYS A 21 -13.93 -16.96 35.58
CA CYS A 21 -14.43 -15.98 34.59
C CYS A 21 -13.33 -15.46 33.68
N ARG A 22 -12.11 -15.31 34.22
CA ARG A 22 -10.92 -14.93 33.43
C ARG A 22 -10.54 -16.02 32.40
N ARG A 23 -10.53 -17.28 32.83
CA ARG A 23 -10.23 -18.43 31.95
C ARG A 23 -11.27 -18.60 30.85
N ARG A 24 -12.56 -18.36 31.17
CA ARG A 24 -13.68 -18.40 30.21
C ARG A 24 -13.88 -17.13 29.40
N LYS A 25 -13.09 -16.07 29.67
CA LYS A 25 -13.17 -14.74 29.03
C LYS A 25 -14.55 -14.09 29.08
N ILE A 26 -15.28 -14.27 30.19
CA ILE A 26 -16.61 -13.70 30.43
C ILE A 26 -16.57 -12.58 31.47
N LYS A 27 -17.55 -11.68 31.41
CA LYS A 27 -17.64 -10.54 32.33
C LYS A 27 -17.94 -11.04 33.76
N CYS A 28 -17.09 -10.69 34.75
CA CYS A 28 -17.24 -11.00 36.16
C CYS A 28 -17.79 -9.78 36.89
N ASP A 29 -18.80 -9.96 37.73
CA ASP A 29 -19.40 -8.91 38.57
C ASP A 29 -18.61 -8.63 39.86
N ARG A 30 -17.54 -9.38 40.11
CA ARG A 30 -16.60 -9.22 41.25
C ARG A 30 -17.21 -9.53 42.64
N GLN A 31 -18.35 -10.15 42.69
CA GLN A 31 -18.86 -10.70 43.98
C GLN A 31 -18.18 -12.02 44.31
N ALA A 32 -18.11 -12.41 45.55
CA ALA A 32 -17.49 -13.66 46.03
C ALA A 32 -18.52 -14.55 46.74
N PRO A 33 -19.06 -15.60 46.10
CA PRO A 33 -18.85 -16.00 44.69
C PRO A 33 -19.59 -15.10 43.69
N CYS A 34 -19.01 -14.91 42.49
CA CYS A 34 -19.64 -14.08 41.47
C CYS A 34 -20.91 -14.75 40.92
N SER A 35 -21.89 -13.94 40.46
CA SER A 35 -23.18 -14.43 40.01
C SER A 35 -23.10 -15.39 38.82
N HIS A 36 -22.04 -15.32 38.03
CA HIS A 36 -21.79 -16.22 36.92
C HIS A 36 -21.29 -17.59 37.42
N CYS A 37 -20.42 -17.64 38.43
CA CYS A 37 -19.99 -18.89 39.07
C CYS A 37 -21.13 -19.51 39.87
N THR A 38 -21.98 -18.71 40.51
CA THR A 38 -23.17 -19.16 41.23
C THR A 38 -24.16 -19.87 40.31
N ARG A 39 -24.51 -19.22 39.16
CA ARG A 39 -25.42 -19.80 38.16
C ARG A 39 -24.88 -21.06 37.49
N SER A 40 -23.57 -21.19 37.38
CA SER A 40 -22.92 -22.35 36.75
C SER A 40 -22.54 -23.48 37.72
N GLY A 41 -23.02 -23.43 38.96
CA GLY A 41 -22.74 -24.45 39.99
C GLY A 41 -21.29 -24.52 40.48
N ASN A 42 -20.45 -23.54 40.14
CA ASN A 42 -19.02 -23.51 40.46
C ASN A 42 -18.69 -22.51 41.58
N GLN A 43 -19.54 -22.43 42.59
CA GLN A 43 -19.38 -21.47 43.69
C GLN A 43 -18.10 -21.70 44.49
N ALA A 44 -17.78 -22.98 44.76
CA ALA A 44 -16.61 -23.40 45.56
C ALA A 44 -15.25 -23.09 44.89
N THR A 45 -15.24 -22.91 43.57
CA THR A 45 -14.02 -22.64 42.78
C THR A 45 -13.95 -21.19 42.26
N CYS A 46 -14.78 -20.28 42.82
CA CYS A 46 -14.77 -18.87 42.47
C CYS A 46 -13.71 -18.12 43.30
N GLU A 47 -12.46 -18.24 42.87
CA GLU A 47 -11.31 -17.62 43.57
C GLU A 47 -10.78 -16.41 42.83
N TYR A 48 -10.34 -15.39 43.61
CA TYR A 48 -9.64 -14.20 43.10
C TYR A 48 -8.17 -14.29 43.52
N ASP A 49 -7.24 -14.08 42.57
CA ASP A 49 -5.79 -14.04 42.85
C ASP A 49 -5.44 -12.87 43.78
N ASN A 50 -5.43 -13.10 45.08
CA ASN A 50 -4.88 -12.21 46.10
C ASN A 50 -3.43 -12.57 46.37
N SER A 51 -2.53 -12.22 45.49
CA SER A 51 -1.09 -12.21 45.78
C SER A 51 -0.71 -10.80 46.20
N ASP A 52 -0.97 -10.48 47.48
CA ASP A 52 -0.22 -9.54 48.33
C ASP A 52 -1.09 -9.13 49.53
N VAL A 53 -1.11 -9.98 50.57
CA VAL A 53 -1.48 -9.53 51.91
C VAL A 53 -0.45 -10.12 52.89
N SER A 54 0.45 -9.28 53.37
CA SER A 54 1.23 -9.41 54.59
C SER A 54 1.67 -8.02 55.03
N ARG A 55 1.10 -7.39 55.91
CA ARG A 55 1.08 -7.32 57.35
C ARG A 55 0.59 -5.95 57.86
N PRO A 56 0.07 -5.85 59.07
CA PRO A 56 -0.58 -4.63 59.57
C PRO A 56 0.40 -3.73 60.34
N SER A 57 0.18 -2.44 60.32
CA SER A 57 0.63 -1.50 61.34
C SER A 57 -0.26 -0.28 61.36
N GLN A 58 -0.59 0.13 62.55
CA GLN A 58 -1.54 1.08 63.06
C GLN A 58 -1.21 2.56 62.80
N PRO A 59 -2.01 3.53 63.25
CA PRO A 59 -2.48 4.67 62.43
C PRO A 59 -1.83 5.99 62.86
N ALA A 60 -1.82 6.94 61.93
CA ALA A 60 -1.66 8.35 62.24
C ALA A 60 -2.43 9.23 61.26
N LEU A 61 -3.45 9.82 61.79
CA LEU A 61 -4.01 11.16 61.60
C LEU A 61 -3.77 11.95 60.29
N GLY A 62 -4.85 12.16 59.57
CA GLY A 62 -5.35 13.45 59.11
C GLY A 62 -4.53 14.23 58.06
N VAL A 63 -5.04 14.29 56.88
CA VAL A 63 -5.39 15.49 56.12
C VAL A 63 -6.02 15.08 54.80
N THR A 64 -7.23 15.44 54.56
CA THR A 64 -7.96 15.34 53.28
C THR A 64 -7.48 16.39 52.28
N PRO A 65 -7.39 16.07 51.02
CA PRO A 65 -7.77 16.98 49.96
C PRO A 65 -8.95 16.45 49.13
N THR A 66 -9.92 17.29 49.08
CA THR A 66 -11.17 17.29 48.36
C THR A 66 -11.01 16.98 46.86
N ARG A 67 -11.83 16.07 46.40
CA ARG A 67 -12.05 15.75 44.98
C ARG A 67 -13.20 16.62 44.48
N PRO A 68 -13.11 17.35 43.35
CA PRO A 68 -14.27 18.01 42.76
C PRO A 68 -15.17 17.00 42.03
N ALA A 69 -16.45 17.09 42.31
CA ALA A 69 -17.51 16.31 41.66
C ALA A 69 -17.89 16.90 40.29
N PRO A 70 -18.55 16.13 39.42
CA PRO A 70 -18.89 16.56 38.07
C PRO A 70 -20.08 17.52 38.08
N TYR A 71 -20.01 18.53 37.24
CA TYR A 71 -21.03 19.54 37.01
C TYR A 71 -22.32 18.93 36.48
N ALA A 72 -23.41 19.28 37.18
CA ALA A 72 -24.80 19.12 36.77
C ALA A 72 -25.23 20.33 35.93
N ILE A 73 -26.03 20.06 34.92
CA ILE A 73 -26.69 21.04 34.05
C ILE A 73 -27.90 21.62 34.79
N PRO A 74 -28.10 22.93 34.87
CA PRO A 74 -29.37 23.51 35.32
C PRO A 74 -30.35 23.66 34.15
N THR A 75 -31.55 23.17 34.36
CA THR A 75 -32.77 23.51 33.64
C THR A 75 -33.44 24.72 34.32
N GLU A 76 -33.73 25.76 33.56
CA GLU A 76 -34.78 26.77 33.78
C GLU A 76 -35.05 27.39 32.41
N GLY A 77 -36.22 27.57 31.89
CA GLY A 77 -37.53 27.80 32.47
C GLY A 77 -38.16 28.99 31.76
N SER A 78 -39.23 28.74 30.99
CA SER A 78 -40.39 29.61 30.69
C SER A 78 -40.16 30.97 30.00
N SER A 79 -40.74 31.31 28.90
CA SER A 79 -42.17 31.65 28.71
C SER A 79 -42.48 32.36 27.38
N HIS A 80 -43.60 32.00 26.84
CA HIS A 80 -44.65 32.76 26.15
C HIS A 80 -44.58 33.25 24.71
N ASN A 81 -45.57 32.79 24.03
CA ASN A 81 -46.57 33.35 23.08
C ASN A 81 -46.22 33.18 21.59
N GLY A 82 -47.12 32.74 20.70
CA GLY A 82 -48.55 32.47 20.71
C GLY A 82 -49.04 32.48 19.27
N HIS A 83 -50.10 31.74 19.01
CA HIS A 83 -50.99 31.81 17.83
C HIS A 83 -50.46 31.15 16.52
N THR A 84 -51.16 30.32 15.80
CA THR A 84 -52.57 29.85 15.71
C THR A 84 -52.57 28.62 14.82
N ALA A 85 -53.37 27.64 15.17
CA ALA A 85 -53.88 26.57 14.30
C ALA A 85 -55.11 27.11 13.51
N PRO A 86 -55.83 26.41 12.64
CA PRO A 86 -56.18 24.98 12.68
C PRO A 86 -56.26 24.26 11.29
N ASP A 87 -56.52 23.04 11.30
CA ASP A 87 -57.61 22.11 10.92
C ASP A 87 -57.14 21.03 9.95
N THR A 88 -57.55 19.83 9.90
CA THR A 88 -58.49 18.88 10.49
C THR A 88 -58.17 17.48 9.96
N ILE A 89 -58.10 16.54 10.78
CA ILE A 89 -58.51 15.12 10.91
C ILE A 89 -59.48 14.55 9.83
N PRO A 90 -59.64 13.22 9.55
CA PRO A 90 -59.51 12.09 10.47
C PRO A 90 -59.01 10.70 9.94
N ASN A 91 -58.59 9.91 10.88
CA ASN A 91 -58.97 8.53 11.29
C ASN A 91 -58.80 7.33 10.35
N GLY A 92 -58.26 6.31 10.88
CA GLY A 92 -58.64 5.15 11.64
C GLY A 92 -57.55 4.10 11.63
N GLY A 93 -57.05 3.64 12.70
CA GLY A 93 -57.52 2.68 13.69
C GLY A 93 -57.04 1.28 13.23
N THR A 94 -56.40 0.45 13.89
CA THR A 94 -56.27 -0.04 15.26
C THR A 94 -55.13 -1.06 15.35
N SER A 95 -54.35 -0.95 16.38
CA SER A 95 -53.68 -1.96 17.19
C SER A 95 -53.86 -3.45 16.93
N HIS A 96 -52.82 -4.26 17.01
CA HIS A 96 -52.57 -5.15 18.16
C HIS A 96 -51.18 -5.82 18.14
N THR A 97 -50.58 -5.78 19.28
CA THR A 97 -49.44 -6.54 19.81
C THR A 97 -49.62 -8.04 19.70
N SER A 98 -48.55 -8.80 19.47
CA SER A 98 -48.00 -9.72 20.47
C SER A 98 -46.89 -10.62 19.91
N ARG A 99 -45.92 -10.70 20.71
CA ARG A 99 -44.74 -11.59 20.82
C ARG A 99 -45.22 -13.06 20.99
N THR A 100 -44.52 -14.04 20.39
CA THR A 100 -44.09 -15.25 21.09
C THR A 100 -43.02 -16.04 20.32
N GLU A 101 -42.07 -16.47 21.09
CA GLU A 101 -41.05 -17.48 20.76
C GLU A 101 -41.67 -18.88 20.73
N SER A 102 -41.10 -19.83 20.00
CA SER A 102 -40.62 -21.13 20.53
C SER A 102 -40.28 -22.13 19.43
N SER A 103 -39.07 -22.60 19.45
CA SER A 103 -38.62 -23.98 19.78
C SER A 103 -39.15 -25.15 18.97
N VAL A 104 -38.13 -25.81 18.38
CA VAL A 104 -38.19 -27.13 17.73
C VAL A 104 -38.39 -28.22 18.78
N PRO A 105 -39.08 -29.36 18.43
CA PRO A 105 -38.54 -30.65 18.85
C PRO A 105 -38.48 -31.71 17.77
N SER A 106 -37.48 -32.55 17.90
CA SER A 106 -37.21 -33.80 17.20
C SER A 106 -38.26 -34.86 17.45
N LEU A 107 -38.52 -35.71 16.45
CA LEU A 107 -39.33 -36.93 16.62
C LEU A 107 -38.61 -38.17 16.07
N HIS A 108 -38.58 -39.14 16.93
CA HIS A 108 -38.22 -40.53 16.66
C HIS A 108 -39.39 -41.36 16.11
N SER A 109 -39.00 -42.34 15.36
CA SER A 109 -39.69 -43.49 14.76
C SER A 109 -40.55 -44.32 15.72
N ALA A 110 -41.64 -44.85 15.22
CA ALA A 110 -42.04 -46.25 15.44
C ALA A 110 -43.20 -46.69 14.55
N ALA A 111 -43.21 -47.95 14.23
CA ALA A 111 -43.93 -48.68 13.22
C ALA A 111 -45.23 -49.36 13.71
N HIS A 112 -46.02 -49.82 12.73
CA HIS A 112 -47.04 -50.90 12.72
C HIS A 112 -48.39 -50.68 13.42
N THR A 113 -49.51 -50.85 12.75
CA THR A 113 -50.20 -52.11 12.55
C THR A 113 -51.54 -51.90 11.77
N THR A 114 -51.87 -52.84 10.92
CA THR A 114 -53.04 -53.07 10.13
C THR A 114 -54.34 -53.17 10.90
N ALA A 115 -55.47 -52.75 10.32
CA ALA A 115 -56.77 -53.47 10.32
C ALA A 115 -57.76 -52.93 9.27
N SER A 116 -58.33 -53.85 8.51
CA SER A 116 -59.39 -53.70 7.55
C SER A 116 -60.75 -53.45 8.25
N THR A 117 -61.68 -52.76 7.59
CA THR A 117 -63.01 -53.25 7.34
C THR A 117 -63.94 -52.20 6.67
N GLU A 118 -64.48 -52.61 5.56
CA GLU A 118 -65.84 -52.47 4.99
C GLU A 118 -66.41 -51.11 4.59
N ALA A 119 -67.03 -51.27 3.43
CA ALA A 119 -67.72 -50.37 2.56
C ALA A 119 -69.00 -49.71 3.14
N SER A 120 -69.23 -48.50 2.70
CA SER A 120 -70.54 -47.98 2.46
C SER A 120 -70.56 -46.93 1.36
N THR A 121 -71.28 -47.25 0.32
CA THR A 121 -71.60 -46.43 -0.84
C THR A 121 -72.43 -45.22 -0.45
N VAL A 122 -72.01 -44.01 -0.73
CA VAL A 122 -72.89 -42.84 -0.92
C VAL A 122 -72.26 -41.90 -1.94
N ALA A 123 -73.08 -41.39 -2.80
CA ALA A 123 -72.98 -40.57 -3.96
C ALA A 123 -71.81 -39.49 -3.99
N SER A 124 -71.24 -39.34 -5.19
CA SER A 124 -70.32 -38.31 -5.59
C SER A 124 -70.90 -36.88 -5.47
N PRO A 125 -70.22 -35.95 -4.89
CA PRO A 125 -70.36 -34.52 -5.20
C PRO A 125 -69.41 -34.15 -6.34
N GLN A 126 -69.93 -33.44 -7.32
CA GLN A 126 -69.22 -32.85 -8.42
C GLN A 126 -68.01 -32.05 -7.86
N SER A 127 -66.81 -32.42 -8.29
CA SER A 127 -65.58 -31.73 -7.91
C SER A 127 -65.55 -30.35 -8.57
N ASP A 128 -65.38 -29.33 -7.75
CA ASP A 128 -65.21 -27.94 -8.15
C ASP A 128 -63.94 -27.83 -9.05
N PRO A 129 -64.05 -27.30 -10.29
CA PRO A 129 -62.90 -27.23 -11.23
C PRO A 129 -61.73 -26.51 -10.66
N ASN A 130 -61.89 -25.66 -9.65
CA ASN A 130 -60.82 -24.96 -8.93
C ASN A 130 -60.00 -25.88 -8.01
N VAL A 131 -60.63 -26.90 -7.43
CA VAL A 131 -59.98 -27.88 -6.56
C VAL A 131 -59.18 -28.89 -7.38
N GLU A 132 -59.60 -29.25 -8.57
CA GLU A 132 -58.78 -30.06 -9.49
C GLU A 132 -57.59 -29.31 -10.03
N ALA A 133 -57.76 -28.06 -10.43
CA ALA A 133 -56.65 -27.21 -10.86
C ALA A 133 -55.59 -27.00 -9.73
N LEU A 134 -56.00 -26.88 -8.47
CA LEU A 134 -55.11 -26.80 -7.32
C LEU A 134 -54.41 -28.14 -7.05
N ARG A 135 -55.08 -29.27 -7.19
CA ARG A 135 -54.49 -30.62 -7.06
C ARG A 135 -53.44 -30.88 -8.15
N ASP A 136 -53.69 -30.44 -9.37
CA ASP A 136 -52.74 -30.56 -10.47
C ASP A 136 -51.54 -29.63 -10.24
N ARG A 137 -51.77 -28.47 -9.70
CA ARG A 137 -50.66 -27.55 -9.35
C ARG A 137 -49.81 -28.08 -8.21
N VAL A 138 -50.39 -28.70 -7.19
CA VAL A 138 -49.66 -29.37 -6.12
C VAL A 138 -48.84 -30.53 -6.68
N ARG A 139 -49.44 -31.41 -7.53
CA ARG A 139 -48.69 -32.49 -8.19
C ARG A 139 -47.53 -31.97 -9.03
N GLN A 140 -47.72 -30.87 -9.76
CA GLN A 140 -46.67 -30.24 -10.57
C GLN A 140 -45.54 -29.68 -9.70
N LEU A 141 -45.87 -29.09 -8.54
CA LEU A 141 -44.88 -28.59 -7.60
C LEU A 141 -44.12 -29.73 -6.90
N GLU A 142 -44.83 -30.81 -6.52
CA GLU A 142 -44.20 -32.00 -5.94
C GLU A 142 -43.25 -32.68 -6.93
N GLN A 143 -43.64 -32.76 -8.22
CA GLN A 143 -42.77 -33.28 -9.27
C GLN A 143 -41.55 -32.43 -9.49
N ARG A 144 -41.68 -31.11 -9.51
CA ARG A 144 -40.54 -30.17 -9.59
C ARG A 144 -39.64 -30.23 -8.35
N LEU A 145 -40.21 -30.45 -7.17
CA LEU A 145 -39.47 -30.66 -5.95
C LEU A 145 -38.70 -31.99 -6.02
N ALA A 146 -39.34 -33.07 -6.46
CA ALA A 146 -38.69 -34.37 -6.65
C ALA A 146 -37.57 -34.31 -7.71
N GLU A 147 -37.76 -33.58 -8.82
CA GLU A 147 -36.73 -33.34 -9.83
C GLU A 147 -35.57 -32.49 -9.28
N THR A 148 -35.84 -31.55 -8.37
CA THR A 148 -34.84 -30.71 -7.73
C THR A 148 -34.03 -31.50 -6.67
N VAL A 149 -34.70 -32.42 -5.96
CA VAL A 149 -34.08 -33.31 -4.97
C VAL A 149 -33.34 -34.47 -5.65
N ALA A 150 -33.80 -34.92 -6.83
CA ALA A 150 -33.15 -35.96 -7.62
C ALA A 150 -31.91 -35.46 -8.42
N LYS A 151 -31.68 -34.15 -8.52
CA LYS A 151 -30.37 -33.64 -8.94
C LYS A 151 -29.36 -34.11 -7.93
N PRO A 152 -28.29 -34.85 -8.36
CA PRO A 152 -27.24 -35.27 -7.44
C PRO A 152 -26.77 -34.04 -6.67
N ALA A 153 -26.80 -34.16 -5.35
CA ALA A 153 -26.29 -33.09 -4.47
C ALA A 153 -24.98 -32.63 -5.07
N VAL A 154 -24.90 -31.36 -5.45
CA VAL A 154 -23.64 -30.74 -5.84
C VAL A 154 -22.68 -31.07 -4.71
N GLN A 155 -21.73 -31.95 -4.99
CA GLN A 155 -20.68 -32.25 -4.01
C GLN A 155 -20.18 -30.91 -3.53
N PRO A 156 -20.07 -30.68 -2.22
CA PRO A 156 -19.46 -29.45 -1.74
C PRO A 156 -18.15 -29.29 -2.51
N PRO A 157 -17.83 -28.10 -3.01
CA PRO A 157 -16.63 -27.88 -3.79
C PRO A 157 -15.48 -28.54 -3.03
N PRO A 158 -14.60 -29.30 -3.71
CA PRO A 158 -13.54 -30.02 -3.05
C PRO A 158 -12.87 -29.04 -2.08
N VAL A 159 -12.83 -29.42 -0.79
CA VAL A 159 -12.19 -28.60 0.25
C VAL A 159 -10.80 -28.31 -0.29
N ALA A 160 -10.53 -27.05 -0.62
CA ALA A 160 -9.25 -26.66 -1.14
C ALA A 160 -8.16 -27.21 -0.20
N PRO A 161 -7.11 -27.85 -0.71
CA PRO A 161 -6.07 -28.42 0.15
C PRO A 161 -5.61 -27.32 1.11
N ILE A 162 -5.57 -27.64 2.40
CA ILE A 162 -5.15 -26.70 3.45
C ILE A 162 -3.72 -26.28 3.08
N PRO A 163 -3.46 -24.99 2.81
CA PRO A 163 -2.15 -24.54 2.41
C PRO A 163 -1.14 -24.86 3.52
N GLU A 164 0.04 -25.32 3.14
CA GLU A 164 1.10 -25.57 4.11
C GLU A 164 1.61 -24.25 4.66
N VAL A 165 1.55 -24.10 5.98
CA VAL A 165 2.06 -22.91 6.66
C VAL A 165 3.44 -23.22 7.21
N VAL A 166 4.46 -22.62 6.61
CA VAL A 166 5.84 -22.68 7.14
C VAL A 166 6.05 -21.47 8.04
N THR A 167 6.41 -21.75 9.30
CA THR A 167 6.70 -20.69 10.26
C THR A 167 8.19 -20.41 10.30
N ALA A 168 8.53 -19.18 10.01
CA ALA A 168 9.89 -18.68 10.00
C ALA A 168 10.05 -17.59 11.07
N GLY A 169 10.96 -17.75 12.04
CA GLY A 169 11.17 -16.82 13.15
C GLY A 169 12.56 -16.21 13.15
N SER A 170 12.67 -14.91 13.38
CA SER A 170 13.94 -14.22 13.58
C SER A 170 13.84 -13.25 14.75
N THR A 171 14.87 -13.23 15.61
CA THR A 171 14.96 -12.25 16.70
C THR A 171 15.06 -10.81 16.19
N MET A 172 15.57 -10.62 14.98
CA MET A 172 15.70 -9.31 14.34
C MET A 172 14.40 -8.81 13.71
N THR A 173 13.64 -9.70 13.09
CA THR A 173 12.46 -9.37 12.28
C THR A 173 11.14 -9.80 12.91
N GLY A 174 11.15 -10.78 13.82
CA GLY A 174 9.97 -11.40 14.42
C GLY A 174 9.50 -12.63 13.65
N LEU A 175 8.28 -13.08 13.96
CA LEU A 175 7.71 -14.30 13.42
C LEU A 175 6.98 -14.01 12.11
N PHE A 176 7.29 -14.81 11.09
CA PHE A 176 6.62 -14.82 9.79
C PHE A 176 5.98 -16.19 9.56
N HIS A 177 4.76 -16.20 9.08
CA HIS A 177 4.07 -17.42 8.64
C HIS A 177 3.89 -17.30 7.13
N LEU A 178 4.57 -18.17 6.39
CA LEU A 178 4.51 -18.25 4.93
C LEU A 178 3.46 -19.29 4.56
N GLN A 179 2.47 -18.87 3.79
CA GLN A 179 1.46 -19.77 3.28
C GLN A 179 1.84 -20.18 1.86
N HIS A 180 2.15 -21.46 1.66
CA HIS A 180 2.54 -22.01 0.38
C HIS A 180 1.38 -22.76 -0.28
N ASP A 181 1.29 -22.64 -1.61
CA ASP A 181 0.48 -23.55 -2.43
C ASP A 181 1.33 -24.78 -2.76
N LYS A 182 0.82 -25.93 -2.44
CA LYS A 182 1.34 -27.18 -3.01
C LYS A 182 0.49 -27.51 -4.24
N ASP A 183 1.00 -27.19 -5.41
CA ASP A 183 0.54 -27.88 -6.60
C ASP A 183 1.09 -29.31 -6.50
N ALA A 184 0.19 -30.25 -6.24
CA ALA A 184 0.52 -31.65 -5.94
C ALA A 184 1.13 -32.40 -7.13
N ALA A 185 1.40 -31.77 -8.25
CA ALA A 185 1.70 -32.49 -9.48
C ALA A 185 3.05 -32.20 -10.15
N SER A 186 3.76 -31.10 -9.90
CA SER A 186 4.92 -30.84 -10.79
C SER A 186 6.06 -29.96 -10.29
N SER A 187 6.01 -29.29 -9.14
CA SER A 187 7.10 -28.38 -8.79
C SER A 187 7.74 -28.74 -7.44
N ALA A 188 9.06 -28.95 -7.47
CA ALA A 188 9.87 -29.11 -6.28
C ALA A 188 9.92 -27.84 -5.40
N VAL A 189 9.38 -26.71 -5.89
CA VAL A 189 9.44 -25.41 -5.24
C VAL A 189 8.04 -24.86 -5.03
N ALA A 190 7.69 -24.60 -3.78
CA ALA A 190 6.39 -24.09 -3.40
C ALA A 190 6.26 -22.59 -3.69
N ILE A 191 5.12 -22.18 -4.29
CA ILE A 191 4.78 -20.78 -4.53
C ILE A 191 4.19 -20.19 -3.25
N THR A 192 4.75 -19.07 -2.77
CA THR A 192 4.22 -18.35 -1.60
C THR A 192 2.99 -17.52 -1.98
N ARG A 193 1.83 -17.83 -1.39
CA ARG A 193 0.56 -17.12 -1.61
C ARG A 193 0.40 -15.89 -0.74
N SER A 194 0.78 -15.99 0.52
CA SER A 194 0.69 -14.89 1.45
C SER A 194 1.69 -15.03 2.58
N ILE A 195 1.98 -13.91 3.22
CA ILE A 195 2.86 -13.84 4.38
C ILE A 195 2.10 -13.19 5.52
N MET A 196 2.01 -13.86 6.66
CA MET A 196 1.49 -13.24 7.88
C MET A 196 2.64 -12.85 8.79
N HIS A 197 2.73 -11.55 9.10
CA HIS A 197 3.72 -11.01 10.02
C HIS A 197 3.02 -10.23 11.13
N LYS A 198 3.18 -10.68 12.38
CA LYS A 198 2.43 -10.16 13.54
C LYS A 198 0.91 -10.30 13.31
N SER A 199 0.18 -9.19 13.17
CA SER A 199 -1.26 -9.14 12.94
C SER A 199 -1.63 -8.75 11.49
N ARG A 200 -0.65 -8.72 10.55
CA ARG A 200 -0.87 -8.31 9.16
C ARG A 200 -0.70 -9.47 8.21
N LEU A 201 -1.67 -9.62 7.33
CA LEU A 201 -1.60 -10.49 6.17
C LEU A 201 -1.16 -9.67 4.97
N PHE A 202 -0.17 -10.16 4.23
CA PHE A 202 0.34 -9.60 2.99
C PHE A 202 0.07 -10.59 1.87
N GLY A 203 -0.72 -10.20 0.88
CA GLY A 203 -0.99 -11.01 -0.30
C GLY A 203 0.18 -11.04 -1.28
N GLN A 204 -0.05 -11.66 -2.41
CA GLN A 204 1.00 -12.04 -3.35
C GLN A 204 1.69 -10.84 -4.02
N SER A 205 0.99 -9.70 -4.19
CA SER A 205 1.57 -8.49 -4.76
C SER A 205 2.55 -7.75 -3.84
N PHE A 206 2.59 -8.07 -2.54
CA PHE A 206 3.49 -7.38 -1.61
C PHE A 206 4.95 -7.67 -1.96
N TRP A 207 5.78 -6.63 -2.03
CA TRP A 207 7.12 -6.63 -2.62
C TRP A 207 8.09 -7.73 -2.11
N ILE A 208 7.95 -8.18 -0.87
CA ILE A 208 8.79 -9.23 -0.29
C ILE A 208 8.32 -10.65 -0.67
N ASN A 209 7.05 -10.77 -1.05
CA ASN A 209 6.49 -12.05 -1.49
C ASN A 209 7.21 -12.51 -2.76
N GLY A 210 7.33 -13.80 -2.99
CA GLY A 210 8.12 -14.35 -4.12
C GLY A 210 9.64 -14.36 -3.90
N MET A 211 10.19 -13.54 -2.97
CA MET A 211 11.61 -13.57 -2.58
C MET A 211 11.81 -13.89 -1.08
N ALA A 212 10.74 -14.16 -0.37
CA ALA A 212 10.76 -14.32 1.09
C ALA A 212 11.69 -15.44 1.56
N THR A 213 11.76 -16.54 0.83
CA THR A 213 12.63 -17.69 1.13
C THR A 213 14.11 -17.32 1.02
N GLU A 214 14.49 -16.51 0.04
CA GLU A 214 15.87 -16.04 -0.13
C GLU A 214 16.28 -15.09 0.99
N PHE A 215 15.43 -14.14 1.34
CA PHE A 215 15.68 -13.27 2.51
C PHE A 215 15.74 -14.05 3.81
N TRP A 216 14.92 -15.09 3.92
CA TRP A 216 14.91 -15.94 5.09
C TRP A 216 16.24 -16.67 5.31
N SER A 217 16.78 -17.28 4.26
CA SER A 217 18.07 -17.97 4.32
C SER A 217 19.19 -17.03 4.82
N LEU A 218 19.20 -15.77 4.36
CA LEU A 218 20.13 -14.74 4.83
C LEU A 218 19.97 -14.42 6.31
N PHE A 219 18.73 -14.27 6.77
CA PHE A 219 18.45 -13.99 8.18
C PHE A 219 18.81 -15.15 9.09
N GLN A 220 18.63 -16.40 8.67
CA GLN A 220 19.04 -17.57 9.44
C GLN A 220 20.56 -17.60 9.67
N ILE A 221 21.35 -17.32 8.64
CA ILE A 221 22.81 -17.28 8.76
C ILE A 221 23.23 -16.18 9.75
N LEU A 222 22.63 -15.00 9.67
CA LEU A 222 22.91 -13.91 10.61
C LEU A 222 22.48 -14.21 12.03
N GLU A 223 21.38 -14.90 12.20
CA GLU A 223 20.78 -15.10 13.53
C GLU A 223 21.61 -15.98 14.43
N THR A 224 22.29 -16.97 13.89
CA THR A 224 23.25 -17.79 14.64
C THR A 224 24.34 -16.96 15.29
N HIS A 225 24.73 -15.83 14.62
CA HIS A 225 25.77 -14.92 15.11
C HIS A 225 25.22 -13.70 15.86
N ALA A 226 23.99 -13.28 15.56
CA ALA A 226 23.36 -12.14 16.22
C ALA A 226 22.65 -12.46 17.53
N ARG A 227 22.46 -13.74 17.86
CA ARG A 227 21.92 -14.19 19.17
C ARG A 227 22.91 -13.96 20.30
N ASP A 228 24.18 -13.90 20.03
CA ASP A 228 25.16 -13.54 21.02
C ASP A 228 25.00 -12.07 21.42
N GLN A 229 24.44 -11.84 22.62
CA GLN A 229 24.22 -10.51 23.19
C GLN A 229 25.53 -9.75 23.42
N GLY A 230 26.65 -10.45 23.42
CA GLY A 230 28.01 -9.88 23.45
C GLY A 230 28.50 -9.39 22.10
N SER A 231 27.80 -9.71 20.99
CA SER A 231 28.26 -9.31 19.66
C SER A 231 28.13 -7.81 19.46
N GLN A 232 29.18 -7.19 18.89
CA GLN A 232 29.19 -5.76 18.56
C GLN A 232 28.08 -5.42 17.53
N ALA A 233 27.80 -6.33 16.60
CA ALA A 233 26.75 -6.17 15.61
C ALA A 233 25.37 -6.00 16.27
N PHE A 234 25.03 -6.84 17.25
CA PHE A 234 23.76 -6.73 17.97
C PHE A 234 23.63 -5.39 18.70
N THR A 235 24.66 -5.01 19.44
CA THR A 235 24.68 -3.74 20.18
C THR A 235 24.50 -2.53 19.25
N LYS A 236 25.22 -2.50 18.13
CA LYS A 236 25.12 -1.43 17.12
C LYS A 236 23.74 -1.38 16.45
N ILE A 237 23.13 -2.54 16.13
CA ILE A 237 21.76 -2.62 15.61
C ILE A 237 20.74 -2.04 16.59
N GLN A 238 20.86 -2.35 17.89
CA GLN A 238 19.97 -1.77 18.90
C GLN A 238 20.16 -0.26 19.04
N LYS A 239 21.40 0.25 18.92
CA LYS A 239 21.69 1.68 18.90
C LYS A 239 21.02 2.37 17.71
N CYS A 240 21.12 1.82 16.50
CA CYS A 240 20.42 2.35 15.32
C CYS A 240 18.90 2.39 15.52
N LYS A 241 18.31 1.33 16.08
CA LYS A 241 16.88 1.31 16.38
C LYS A 241 16.48 2.39 17.38
N ALA A 242 17.30 2.63 18.40
CA ALA A 242 17.06 3.67 19.40
C ALA A 242 17.12 5.07 18.78
N ILE A 243 18.13 5.35 17.94
CA ILE A 243 18.27 6.62 17.23
C ILE A 243 17.10 6.82 16.27
N GLY A 244 16.76 5.82 15.45
CA GLY A 244 15.61 5.88 14.56
C GLY A 244 14.29 6.15 15.28
N LYS A 245 14.12 5.65 16.51
CA LYS A 245 12.97 5.97 17.36
C LYS A 245 12.99 7.44 17.81
N ILE A 246 14.12 7.94 18.28
CA ILE A 246 14.30 9.34 18.69
C ILE A 246 13.98 10.28 17.52
N ILE A 247 14.49 9.99 16.32
CA ILE A 247 14.20 10.78 15.11
C ILE A 247 12.70 10.82 14.82
N LYS A 248 12.02 9.67 14.91
CA LYS A 248 10.56 9.60 14.71
C LYS A 248 9.80 10.38 15.77
N ASP A 249 10.15 10.20 17.04
CA ASP A 249 9.48 10.87 18.16
C ASP A 249 9.65 12.40 18.05
N ARG A 250 10.82 12.90 17.62
CA ARG A 250 11.07 14.34 17.40
C ARG A 250 10.27 14.94 16.25
N ARG A 251 9.97 14.16 15.20
CA ARG A 251 9.22 14.63 14.01
C ARG A 251 7.72 14.55 14.20
N THR A 252 7.25 13.67 15.09
CA THR A 252 5.82 13.43 15.26
C THR A 252 5.21 14.50 16.15
N PRO A 253 4.30 15.33 15.63
CA PRO A 253 3.58 16.32 16.42
C PRO A 253 2.72 15.65 17.51
N SER A 254 2.36 16.41 18.54
CA SER A 254 1.37 15.96 19.51
C SER A 254 0.00 15.74 18.83
N TRP A 255 -0.76 14.78 19.33
CA TRP A 255 -2.11 14.51 18.84
C TRP A 255 -3.15 14.71 19.94
N PRO A 256 -4.25 15.42 19.67
CA PRO A 256 -4.55 16.23 18.48
C PRO A 256 -3.69 17.50 18.40
N VAL A 257 -3.51 18.03 17.18
CA VAL A 257 -2.77 19.28 16.98
C VAL A 257 -3.64 20.44 17.45
N VAL A 258 -3.21 21.14 18.50
CA VAL A 258 -3.97 22.22 19.13
C VAL A 258 -3.72 23.58 18.48
N THR A 259 -2.51 23.80 17.97
CA THR A 259 -2.09 25.07 17.37
C THR A 259 -1.92 24.93 15.88
N ALA A 260 -2.41 25.94 15.12
CA ALA A 260 -2.20 26.00 13.69
C ALA A 260 -0.70 26.10 13.35
N THR A 261 -0.25 25.25 12.44
CA THR A 261 1.14 25.29 11.95
C THR A 261 1.31 26.48 11.01
N PRO A 262 2.37 27.28 11.11
CA PRO A 262 2.57 28.43 10.24
C PRO A 262 2.81 27.96 8.78
N LEU A 263 2.39 28.80 7.83
CA LEU A 263 2.78 28.68 6.45
C LEU A 263 4.25 29.14 6.27
N PRO A 264 4.99 28.59 5.33
CA PRO A 264 6.32 29.09 4.99
C PRO A 264 6.22 30.48 4.33
N ARG A 265 7.33 31.14 4.10
CA ARG A 265 7.36 32.40 3.32
C ARG A 265 6.80 32.13 1.90
N ARG A 266 6.23 33.19 1.28
CA ARG A 266 5.60 33.08 -0.02
C ARG A 266 6.52 32.45 -1.09
N GLU A 267 7.78 32.84 -1.12
CA GLU A 267 8.74 32.34 -2.12
C GLU A 267 8.96 30.81 -1.98
N VAL A 268 8.98 30.30 -0.75
CA VAL A 268 9.06 28.85 -0.50
C VAL A 268 7.75 28.16 -0.81
N ALA A 269 6.62 28.78 -0.44
CA ALA A 269 5.30 28.24 -0.75
C ALA A 269 5.07 28.13 -2.26
N ASP A 270 5.47 29.14 -3.05
CA ASP A 270 5.40 29.14 -4.52
C ASP A 270 6.16 27.96 -5.11
N GLN A 271 7.39 27.70 -4.63
CA GLN A 271 8.21 26.56 -5.07
C GLN A 271 7.57 25.21 -4.69
N LEU A 272 7.03 25.09 -3.49
CA LEU A 272 6.37 23.86 -3.05
C LEU A 272 5.08 23.58 -3.84
N VAL A 273 4.30 24.62 -4.13
CA VAL A 273 3.11 24.51 -5.01
C VAL A 273 3.53 24.06 -6.41
N ASP A 274 4.60 24.65 -6.96
CA ASP A 274 5.11 24.25 -8.27
C ASP A 274 5.58 22.79 -8.28
N CYS A 275 6.30 22.35 -7.25
CA CYS A 275 6.67 20.94 -7.08
C CYS A 275 5.45 20.01 -7.08
N TYR A 276 4.38 20.36 -6.38
CA TYR A 276 3.13 19.58 -6.38
C TYR A 276 2.46 19.53 -7.74
N LEU A 277 2.33 20.69 -8.40
CA LEU A 277 1.65 20.79 -9.70
C LEU A 277 2.38 20.02 -10.80
N ARG A 278 3.72 20.04 -10.79
CA ARG A 278 4.54 19.29 -11.77
C ARG A 278 4.64 17.80 -11.47
N THR A 279 4.32 17.35 -10.27
CA THR A 279 4.44 15.94 -9.86
C THR A 279 3.07 15.30 -9.66
N SER A 280 2.53 15.37 -8.46
CA SER A 280 1.31 14.62 -8.08
C SER A 280 0.07 15.09 -8.82
N GLU A 281 -0.11 16.40 -9.03
CA GLU A 281 -1.26 16.94 -9.75
C GLU A 281 -1.23 16.57 -11.23
N ALA A 282 -0.04 16.50 -11.84
CA ALA A 282 0.10 16.11 -13.26
C ALA A 282 -0.44 14.69 -13.55
N ILE A 283 -0.50 13.83 -12.55
CA ILE A 283 -1.00 12.44 -12.66
C ILE A 283 -2.42 12.31 -12.12
N HIS A 284 -2.69 12.86 -10.90
CA HIS A 284 -3.90 12.54 -10.14
C HIS A 284 -5.06 13.50 -10.38
N ARG A 285 -4.85 14.68 -10.97
CA ARG A 285 -5.88 15.66 -11.35
C ARG A 285 -6.95 15.92 -10.28
N ILE A 286 -6.50 16.24 -9.04
CA ILE A 286 -7.36 16.48 -7.88
C ILE A 286 -7.92 17.90 -7.87
N LEU A 287 -7.09 18.89 -8.26
CA LEU A 287 -7.43 20.30 -8.21
C LEU A 287 -7.87 20.82 -9.59
N HIS A 288 -8.67 21.87 -9.57
CA HIS A 288 -8.82 22.77 -10.72
C HIS A 288 -7.80 23.89 -10.55
N ILE A 289 -6.73 23.86 -11.35
CA ILE A 289 -5.55 24.70 -11.15
C ILE A 289 -5.89 26.21 -11.18
N PRO A 290 -6.71 26.73 -12.11
CA PRO A 290 -7.05 28.16 -12.12
C PRO A 290 -7.77 28.61 -10.85
N THR A 291 -8.72 27.81 -10.34
CA THR A 291 -9.43 28.12 -9.08
C THR A 291 -8.46 28.11 -7.91
N PHE A 292 -7.62 27.07 -7.81
CA PHE A 292 -6.62 26.96 -6.77
C PHE A 292 -5.64 28.15 -6.77
N ARG A 293 -5.13 28.56 -7.93
CA ARG A 293 -4.20 29.69 -8.06
C ARG A 293 -4.86 31.00 -7.64
N ARG A 294 -6.10 31.25 -8.08
CA ARG A 294 -6.86 32.42 -7.68
C ARG A 294 -7.01 32.51 -6.15
N ASP A 295 -7.38 31.39 -5.52
CA ASP A 295 -7.61 31.37 -4.06
C ASP A 295 -6.27 31.43 -3.30
N TYR A 296 -5.19 30.91 -3.88
CA TYR A 296 -3.83 31.03 -3.38
C TYR A 296 -3.32 32.49 -3.40
N ASP A 297 -3.50 33.18 -4.52
CA ASP A 297 -3.09 34.58 -4.65
C ASP A 297 -3.92 35.50 -3.72
N ALA A 298 -5.22 35.24 -3.59
CA ALA A 298 -6.10 35.94 -2.68
C ALA A 298 -5.65 35.80 -1.20
N LEU A 299 -5.14 34.63 -0.80
CA LEU A 299 -4.60 34.40 0.54
C LEU A 299 -3.43 35.35 0.88
N TRP A 300 -2.57 35.62 -0.10
CA TRP A 300 -1.40 36.49 0.10
C TRP A 300 -1.69 37.98 -0.11
N ALA A 301 -2.74 38.32 -0.87
CA ALA A 301 -3.11 39.71 -1.18
C ALA A 301 -3.88 40.41 -0.08
N ALA A 302 -4.70 39.66 0.69
CA ALA A 302 -5.57 40.24 1.71
C ALA A 302 -5.48 39.45 3.01
N PRO A 303 -5.30 40.13 4.19
CA PRO A 303 -5.33 39.49 5.49
C PRO A 303 -6.77 39.17 5.98
N SER A 304 -7.76 39.14 5.08
CA SER A 304 -9.11 38.65 5.39
C SER A 304 -9.01 37.19 5.87
N THR A 305 -9.86 36.76 6.78
CA THR A 305 -9.89 35.39 7.28
C THR A 305 -10.06 34.40 6.16
N PRO A 306 -9.00 33.65 5.77
CA PRO A 306 -9.08 32.71 4.68
C PRO A 306 -10.03 31.57 5.00
N ASP A 307 -10.65 30.95 3.98
CA ASP A 307 -11.43 29.73 4.16
C ASP A 307 -10.56 28.65 4.84
N PRO A 308 -10.94 28.17 6.03
CA PRO A 308 -10.16 27.16 6.72
C PRO A 308 -9.93 25.88 5.91
N ALA A 309 -10.91 25.48 5.06
CA ALA A 309 -10.78 24.31 4.22
C ALA A 309 -9.71 24.52 3.14
N PHE A 310 -9.63 25.73 2.55
CA PHE A 310 -8.59 26.10 1.59
C PHE A 310 -7.19 26.11 2.24
N VAL A 311 -7.08 26.64 3.48
CA VAL A 311 -5.79 26.63 4.20
C VAL A 311 -5.30 25.20 4.44
N ILE A 312 -6.19 24.28 4.81
CA ILE A 312 -5.85 22.86 4.97
C ILE A 312 -5.47 22.23 3.63
N GLN A 313 -6.20 22.54 2.56
CA GLN A 313 -5.87 22.09 1.21
C GLN A 313 -4.47 22.56 0.79
N LEU A 314 -4.16 23.83 0.99
CA LEU A 314 -2.85 24.39 0.71
C LEU A 314 -1.75 23.67 1.50
N LYS A 315 -1.93 23.48 2.81
CA LYS A 315 -0.95 22.79 3.66
C LYS A 315 -0.67 21.36 3.17
N LEU A 316 -1.68 20.66 2.68
CA LEU A 316 -1.51 19.32 2.10
C LEU A 316 -0.73 19.38 0.77
N VAL A 317 -1.03 20.35 -0.08
CA VAL A 317 -0.28 20.64 -1.32
C VAL A 317 1.20 20.91 -1.01
N LEU A 318 1.46 21.79 -0.04
CA LEU A 318 2.83 22.10 0.42
C LEU A 318 3.53 20.86 0.98
N ALA A 319 2.84 20.02 1.74
CA ALA A 319 3.41 18.80 2.31
C ALA A 319 3.83 17.78 1.24
N ILE A 320 3.03 17.64 0.18
CA ILE A 320 3.35 16.75 -0.95
C ILE A 320 4.52 17.33 -1.75
N GLY A 321 4.48 18.63 -2.08
CA GLY A 321 5.53 19.31 -2.83
C GLY A 321 6.89 19.29 -2.13
N ALA A 322 6.89 19.32 -0.79
CA ALA A 322 8.12 19.29 0.01
C ALA A 322 8.98 18.03 -0.21
N ALA A 323 8.37 16.91 -0.62
CA ALA A 323 9.09 15.68 -0.90
C ALA A 323 10.03 15.77 -2.10
N THR A 324 9.77 16.68 -3.03
CA THR A 324 10.58 16.87 -4.25
C THR A 324 11.32 18.21 -4.29
N TYR A 325 11.10 19.05 -3.28
CA TYR A 325 11.70 20.39 -3.18
C TYR A 325 13.21 20.36 -3.15
N ASP A 326 13.79 19.52 -2.30
CA ASP A 326 15.24 19.37 -2.18
C ASP A 326 15.66 17.89 -2.06
N GLU A 327 16.96 17.64 -2.19
CA GLU A 327 17.54 16.28 -2.16
C GLU A 327 17.36 15.58 -0.80
N HIS A 328 17.36 16.34 0.29
CA HIS A 328 17.42 15.82 1.65
C HIS A 328 16.09 15.88 2.39
N PHE A 329 15.02 16.34 1.70
CA PHE A 329 13.70 16.52 2.28
C PHE A 329 13.75 17.31 3.61
N THR A 330 14.45 18.47 3.57
CA THR A 330 14.68 19.30 4.75
C THR A 330 13.41 19.77 5.42
N LEU A 331 12.33 19.99 4.66
CA LEU A 331 11.00 20.38 5.16
C LEU A 331 10.15 19.21 5.65
N ARG A 332 10.68 17.98 5.76
CA ARG A 332 9.93 16.82 6.24
C ARG A 332 9.21 17.04 7.59
N PRO A 333 9.82 17.66 8.62
CA PRO A 333 9.12 17.93 9.87
C PRO A 333 7.91 18.87 9.70
N SER A 334 8.05 19.94 8.90
CA SER A 334 6.96 20.86 8.59
C SER A 334 5.85 20.18 7.81
N ALA A 335 6.21 19.39 6.78
CA ALA A 335 5.27 18.60 6.00
C ALA A 335 4.47 17.63 6.88
N MET A 336 5.12 16.94 7.82
CA MET A 336 4.44 16.08 8.79
C MET A 336 3.48 16.88 9.66
N ALA A 337 3.90 18.04 10.17
CA ALA A 337 3.05 18.89 11.01
C ALA A 337 1.78 19.35 10.26
N TRP A 338 1.91 19.74 8.99
CA TRP A 338 0.76 20.11 8.14
C TRP A 338 -0.20 18.94 7.92
N VAL A 339 0.32 17.73 7.71
CA VAL A 339 -0.52 16.51 7.57
C VAL A 339 -1.26 16.19 8.87
N TYR A 340 -0.59 16.28 10.03
CA TYR A 340 -1.24 16.04 11.32
C TYR A 340 -2.33 17.09 11.64
N GLU A 341 -2.09 18.35 11.28
CA GLU A 341 -3.11 19.40 11.39
C GLU A 341 -4.32 19.11 10.49
N ALA A 342 -4.08 18.72 9.24
CA ALA A 342 -5.15 18.35 8.32
C ALA A 342 -5.96 17.15 8.84
N LEU A 343 -5.30 16.12 9.38
CA LEU A 343 -5.97 14.97 9.99
C LEU A 343 -6.81 15.39 11.20
N THR A 344 -6.32 16.32 12.02
CA THR A 344 -7.08 16.86 13.16
C THR A 344 -8.32 17.63 12.69
N TRP A 345 -8.15 18.44 11.63
CA TRP A 345 -9.26 19.21 11.06
C TRP A 345 -10.34 18.32 10.45
N LEU A 346 -9.94 17.29 9.70
CA LEU A 346 -10.86 16.33 9.07
C LEU A 346 -11.58 15.42 10.09
N ALA A 347 -11.03 15.26 11.29
CA ALA A 347 -11.66 14.49 12.37
C ALA A 347 -12.80 15.21 13.08
N LYS A 348 -13.10 16.48 12.72
CA LYS A 348 -14.24 17.22 13.31
C LYS A 348 -15.55 16.51 12.95
N PRO A 349 -16.52 16.42 13.88
CA PRO A 349 -17.77 15.68 13.70
C PRO A 349 -18.82 16.44 12.87
N GLU A 350 -18.43 17.10 11.80
CA GLU A 350 -19.31 17.88 10.92
C GLU A 350 -19.78 17.01 9.72
N TYR A 351 -20.61 16.01 9.98
CA TYR A 351 -20.98 14.97 9.01
C TYR A 351 -21.55 15.49 7.69
N LYS A 352 -22.30 16.62 7.68
CA LYS A 352 -22.86 17.17 6.43
C LYS A 352 -21.79 17.74 5.50
N ALA A 353 -20.74 18.36 6.05
CA ALA A 353 -19.61 18.87 5.28
C ALA A 353 -18.80 17.74 4.62
N HIS A 354 -18.81 16.54 5.22
CA HIS A 354 -18.12 15.35 4.72
C HIS A 354 -18.69 14.80 3.39
N LEU A 355 -19.85 15.28 2.96
CA LEU A 355 -20.50 14.86 1.70
C LEU A 355 -20.23 15.84 0.53
N SER A 356 -19.19 16.63 0.63
CA SER A 356 -18.80 17.61 -0.41
C SER A 356 -17.65 17.10 -1.28
N MET A 357 -17.57 17.62 -2.51
CA MET A 357 -16.42 17.38 -3.42
C MET A 357 -15.10 17.88 -2.80
N GLN A 358 -15.14 19.03 -2.13
CA GLN A 358 -13.97 19.60 -1.45
C GLN A 358 -13.46 18.66 -0.35
N PHE A 359 -14.35 18.06 0.44
CA PHE A 359 -13.95 17.09 1.47
C PHE A 359 -13.32 15.83 0.84
N LEU A 360 -13.83 15.36 -0.30
CA LEU A 360 -13.23 14.26 -1.04
C LEU A 360 -11.83 14.65 -1.54
N GLN A 361 -11.65 15.85 -2.11
CA GLN A 361 -10.34 16.36 -2.54
C GLN A 361 -9.34 16.41 -1.38
N LEU A 362 -9.76 16.91 -0.22
CA LEU A 362 -8.93 16.94 0.99
C LEU A 362 -8.50 15.53 1.41
N ASN A 363 -9.39 14.54 1.38
CA ASN A 363 -9.05 13.16 1.72
C ASN A 363 -8.10 12.51 0.71
N LEU A 364 -8.23 12.83 -0.60
CA LEU A 364 -7.28 12.42 -1.64
C LEU A 364 -5.89 13.01 -1.37
N LEU A 365 -5.84 14.31 -1.10
CA LEU A 365 -4.58 15.00 -0.76
C LEU A 365 -3.95 14.45 0.53
N VAL A 366 -4.75 14.15 1.56
CA VAL A 366 -4.24 13.51 2.78
C VAL A 366 -3.61 12.16 2.49
N LEU A 367 -4.22 11.34 1.62
CA LEU A 367 -3.65 10.04 1.27
C LEU A 367 -2.28 10.21 0.61
N LEU A 368 -2.16 11.08 -0.39
CA LEU A 368 -0.90 11.40 -1.05
C LEU A 368 0.13 12.05 -0.11
N ALA A 369 -0.31 12.98 0.75
CA ALA A 369 0.58 13.63 1.72
C ALA A 369 1.13 12.66 2.78
N ARG A 370 0.33 11.67 3.20
CA ARG A 370 0.79 10.59 4.09
C ARG A 370 1.83 9.71 3.41
N GLU A 371 1.65 9.38 2.13
CA GLU A 371 2.65 8.65 1.34
C GLU A 371 3.92 9.47 1.16
N ALA A 372 3.81 10.75 0.84
CA ALA A 372 4.95 11.65 0.68
C ALA A 372 5.77 11.80 1.97
N THR A 373 5.11 11.91 3.12
CA THR A 373 5.78 12.12 4.43
C THR A 373 6.15 10.83 5.17
N GLY A 374 5.62 9.68 4.74
CA GLY A 374 5.82 8.38 5.38
C GLY A 374 4.94 8.15 6.61
N ILE A 375 3.86 8.94 6.79
CA ILE A 375 2.92 8.79 7.89
C ILE A 375 2.04 7.56 7.66
N GLY A 376 2.12 6.58 8.57
CA GLY A 376 1.36 5.33 8.49
C GLY A 376 2.00 4.25 7.61
N GLY A 377 3.10 4.53 6.91
CA GLY A 377 3.81 3.55 6.08
C GLY A 377 2.88 2.88 5.07
N THR A 378 2.89 1.54 5.00
CA THR A 378 2.07 0.75 4.06
C THR A 378 0.59 0.62 4.45
N LEU A 379 0.09 1.36 5.44
CA LEU A 379 -1.31 1.30 5.86
C LEU A 379 -2.26 2.15 4.99
N THR A 380 -1.84 2.53 3.78
CA THR A 380 -2.63 3.36 2.86
C THR A 380 -3.87 2.65 2.29
N TRP A 381 -3.88 1.32 2.28
CA TRP A 381 -5.02 0.54 1.78
C TRP A 381 -6.33 0.76 2.57
N ILE A 382 -6.24 0.92 3.89
CA ILE A 382 -7.42 1.17 4.74
C ILE A 382 -8.08 2.52 4.39
N PRO A 383 -7.36 3.66 4.41
CA PRO A 383 -7.95 4.94 4.03
C PRO A 383 -8.32 5.01 2.54
N ALA A 384 -7.64 4.32 1.63
CA ALA A 384 -8.04 4.22 0.23
C ALA A 384 -9.40 3.52 0.07
N GLY A 385 -9.64 2.43 0.83
CA GLY A 385 -10.95 1.78 0.87
C GLY A 385 -12.07 2.64 1.47
N SER A 386 -11.75 3.48 2.46
CA SER A 386 -12.68 4.49 2.99
C SER A 386 -13.00 5.56 1.95
N LEU A 387 -11.98 6.03 1.24
CA LEU A 387 -12.10 7.02 0.16
C LEU A 387 -12.97 6.52 -1.00
N LEU A 388 -12.78 5.26 -1.41
CA LEU A 388 -13.60 4.61 -2.45
C LEU A 388 -15.09 4.62 -2.05
N ARG A 389 -15.40 4.20 -0.81
CA ARG A 389 -16.79 4.22 -0.32
C ARG A 389 -17.37 5.62 -0.19
N MET A 390 -16.57 6.59 0.23
CA MET A 390 -16.97 8.00 0.27
C MET A 390 -17.32 8.51 -1.12
N ALA A 391 -16.48 8.25 -2.12
CA ALA A 391 -16.72 8.62 -3.51
C ALA A 391 -17.98 7.96 -4.08
N MET A 392 -18.20 6.66 -3.80
CA MET A 392 -19.42 5.97 -4.17
C MET A 392 -20.67 6.55 -3.49
N HIS A 393 -20.56 6.89 -2.19
CA HIS A 393 -21.68 7.45 -1.42
C HIS A 393 -22.16 8.79 -1.99
N ILE A 394 -21.25 9.65 -2.46
CA ILE A 394 -21.61 10.91 -3.13
C ILE A 394 -21.88 10.73 -4.64
N GLY A 395 -21.90 9.49 -5.13
CA GLY A 395 -22.34 9.10 -6.46
C GLY A 395 -21.31 9.34 -7.58
N LEU A 396 -19.99 9.33 -7.29
CA LEU A 396 -18.96 9.49 -8.34
C LEU A 396 -18.81 8.27 -9.24
N HIS A 397 -19.20 7.10 -8.76
CA HIS A 397 -19.20 5.85 -9.52
C HIS A 397 -20.26 5.81 -10.65
N ARG A 398 -21.20 6.75 -10.64
CA ARG A 398 -22.18 6.92 -11.71
C ARG A 398 -21.77 8.07 -12.63
N ASP A 399 -21.78 7.83 -13.95
CA ASP A 399 -21.44 8.91 -14.89
C ASP A 399 -22.39 10.09 -14.75
N PRO A 400 -21.90 11.34 -14.80
CA PRO A 400 -22.74 12.52 -14.74
C PRO A 400 -23.87 12.58 -15.76
N ASN A 401 -23.72 11.92 -16.91
CA ASN A 401 -24.77 11.84 -17.92
C ASN A 401 -26.02 11.06 -17.46
N HIS A 402 -25.86 10.19 -16.48
CA HIS A 402 -26.94 9.39 -15.87
C HIS A 402 -27.54 10.03 -14.61
N LEU A 403 -27.05 11.22 -14.25
CA LEU A 403 -27.44 11.97 -13.06
C LEU A 403 -28.20 13.25 -13.46
N PRO A 404 -28.93 13.91 -12.55
CA PRO A 404 -29.53 15.21 -12.81
C PRO A 404 -28.50 16.19 -13.38
N LYS A 405 -28.96 17.03 -14.34
CA LYS A 405 -28.10 18.00 -15.06
C LYS A 405 -27.21 18.80 -14.11
N ARG A 406 -25.95 18.91 -14.45
CA ARG A 406 -24.89 19.63 -13.74
C ARG A 406 -24.16 20.51 -14.73
N THR A 407 -23.39 21.47 -14.23
CA THR A 407 -22.48 22.23 -15.07
C THR A 407 -21.40 21.29 -15.64
N LEU A 408 -20.85 21.65 -16.80
CA LEU A 408 -19.72 20.93 -17.42
C LEU A 408 -18.56 20.78 -16.43
N PHE A 409 -18.20 21.88 -15.74
CA PHE A 409 -17.19 21.88 -14.69
C PHE A 409 -17.44 20.81 -13.62
N ALA A 410 -18.65 20.77 -13.05
CA ALA A 410 -18.99 19.80 -12.02
C ALA A 410 -18.96 18.35 -12.54
N SER A 411 -19.36 18.14 -13.79
CA SER A 411 -19.34 16.81 -14.42
C SER A 411 -17.92 16.32 -14.66
N GLU A 412 -17.04 17.14 -15.22
CA GLU A 412 -15.65 16.77 -15.47
C GLU A 412 -14.84 16.61 -14.18
N MET A 413 -15.05 17.45 -13.16
CA MET A 413 -14.40 17.26 -11.86
C MET A 413 -14.83 15.94 -11.21
N ARG A 414 -16.06 15.49 -11.36
CA ARG A 414 -16.51 14.17 -10.87
C ARG A 414 -15.77 13.02 -11.59
N ARG A 415 -15.63 13.07 -12.91
CA ARG A 415 -14.89 12.08 -13.71
C ARG A 415 -13.41 12.05 -13.32
N ARG A 416 -12.77 13.23 -13.17
CA ARG A 416 -11.35 13.35 -12.75
C ARG A 416 -11.11 12.72 -11.36
N LEU A 417 -11.93 13.09 -10.38
CA LEU A 417 -11.78 12.59 -9.01
C LEU A 417 -12.09 11.10 -8.91
N TRP A 418 -13.10 10.60 -9.64
CA TRP A 418 -13.36 9.17 -9.71
C TRP A 418 -12.19 8.40 -10.31
N ASN A 419 -11.63 8.90 -11.42
CA ASN A 419 -10.44 8.30 -12.01
C ASN A 419 -9.28 8.22 -11.01
N THR A 420 -9.04 9.28 -10.25
CA THR A 420 -8.00 9.32 -9.22
C THR A 420 -8.28 8.32 -8.08
N VAL A 421 -9.53 8.20 -7.64
CA VAL A 421 -9.95 7.22 -6.63
C VAL A 421 -9.68 5.79 -7.09
N LEU A 422 -9.97 5.47 -8.35
CA LEU A 422 -9.70 4.16 -8.93
C LEU A 422 -8.20 3.84 -8.95
N GLU A 423 -7.38 4.78 -9.40
CA GLU A 423 -5.93 4.62 -9.48
C GLU A 423 -5.30 4.40 -8.09
N LEU A 424 -5.69 5.20 -7.10
CA LEU A 424 -5.22 5.06 -5.73
C LEU A 424 -5.71 3.78 -5.05
N SER A 425 -6.90 3.29 -5.41
CA SER A 425 -7.43 2.03 -4.90
C SER A 425 -6.60 0.83 -5.38
N VAL A 426 -6.25 0.79 -6.67
CA VAL A 426 -5.39 -0.26 -7.25
C VAL A 426 -3.97 -0.16 -6.70
N ALA A 427 -3.38 1.04 -6.69
CA ALA A 427 -2.02 1.26 -6.20
C ALA A 427 -1.87 0.86 -4.73
N SER A 428 -2.81 1.23 -3.86
CA SER A 428 -2.79 0.88 -2.44
C SER A 428 -2.99 -0.62 -2.19
N SER A 429 -3.81 -1.28 -3.03
CA SER A 429 -4.00 -2.73 -3.01
C SER A 429 -2.71 -3.47 -3.37
N MET A 430 -2.05 -3.07 -4.45
CA MET A 430 -0.76 -3.61 -4.87
C MET A 430 0.32 -3.44 -3.80
N LEU A 431 0.40 -2.25 -3.19
CA LEU A 431 1.38 -1.93 -2.14
C LEU A 431 1.20 -2.76 -0.87
N CYS A 432 -0.05 -3.05 -0.50
CA CYS A 432 -0.39 -3.71 0.76
C CYS A 432 -0.52 -5.23 0.63
N GLY A 433 -0.73 -5.73 -0.60
CA GLY A 433 -1.10 -7.12 -0.85
C GLY A 433 -2.53 -7.44 -0.40
N GLY A 434 -3.41 -6.44 -0.34
CA GLY A 434 -4.83 -6.64 -0.04
C GLY A 434 -5.69 -6.69 -1.31
N PRO A 435 -6.88 -7.30 -1.30
CA PRO A 435 -7.78 -7.29 -2.45
C PRO A 435 -8.23 -5.86 -2.78
N PRO A 436 -8.40 -5.49 -4.06
CA PRO A 436 -8.80 -4.13 -4.45
C PRO A 436 -10.22 -3.76 -4.02
N LEU A 437 -11.08 -4.75 -3.70
CA LEU A 437 -12.48 -4.57 -3.30
C LEU A 437 -13.28 -3.69 -4.28
N LEU A 438 -12.99 -3.83 -5.56
CA LEU A 438 -13.55 -3.09 -6.67
C LEU A 438 -13.65 -4.02 -7.88
N SER A 439 -14.78 -3.94 -8.61
CA SER A 439 -15.02 -4.58 -9.91
C SER A 439 -15.30 -3.53 -10.99
N LEU A 440 -15.10 -3.90 -12.25
CA LEU A 440 -15.50 -3.05 -13.38
C LEU A 440 -17.03 -2.88 -13.47
N GLU A 441 -17.79 -3.77 -12.84
CA GLU A 441 -19.25 -3.72 -12.76
C GLU A 441 -19.77 -2.72 -11.70
N ASP A 442 -18.89 -2.26 -10.78
CA ASP A 442 -19.28 -1.38 -9.68
C ASP A 442 -19.49 0.09 -10.12
N PHE A 443 -19.13 0.44 -11.36
CA PHE A 443 -19.20 1.81 -11.85
C PHE A 443 -19.39 1.91 -13.36
N ASP A 444 -20.04 2.98 -13.80
CA ASP A 444 -20.24 3.33 -15.22
C ASP A 444 -19.61 4.69 -15.60
N THR A 445 -18.91 5.32 -14.68
CA THR A 445 -18.26 6.63 -14.91
C THR A 445 -17.15 6.52 -15.97
N LEU A 446 -17.32 7.28 -17.03
CA LEU A 446 -16.36 7.37 -18.12
C LEU A 446 -15.05 8.02 -17.68
N PRO A 447 -13.96 7.80 -18.42
CA PRO A 447 -12.75 8.61 -18.25
C PRO A 447 -13.04 10.11 -18.34
N PRO A 448 -12.18 10.97 -17.77
CA PRO A 448 -12.28 12.42 -18.02
C PRO A 448 -12.24 12.72 -19.51
N SER A 449 -13.00 13.72 -19.95
CA SER A 449 -12.90 14.20 -21.33
C SER A 449 -11.67 15.09 -21.51
N ASN A 450 -11.23 15.27 -22.76
CA ASN A 450 -9.99 15.97 -23.07
C ASN A 450 -10.16 17.51 -23.00
N TYR A 451 -10.28 18.05 -21.78
CA TYR A 451 -10.40 19.49 -21.52
C TYR A 451 -9.18 20.06 -20.82
N ASP A 452 -8.75 21.24 -21.24
CA ASP A 452 -7.90 22.11 -20.42
C ASP A 452 -8.70 22.73 -19.27
N ASP A 453 -8.04 23.02 -18.15
CA ASP A 453 -8.67 23.64 -16.99
C ASP A 453 -9.25 25.03 -17.32
N ASP A 454 -8.59 25.79 -18.22
CA ASP A 454 -9.07 27.11 -18.66
C ASP A 454 -10.41 27.03 -19.40
N GLN A 455 -10.66 25.96 -20.17
CA GLN A 455 -11.94 25.74 -20.82
C GLN A 455 -13.07 25.53 -19.80
N LEU A 456 -12.76 24.90 -18.67
CA LEU A 456 -13.70 24.64 -17.59
C LEU A 456 -13.97 25.87 -16.71
N THR A 457 -13.02 26.82 -16.63
CA THR A 457 -13.16 28.06 -15.84
C THR A 457 -14.30 28.93 -16.38
N ASN A 458 -14.41 29.06 -17.68
CA ASN A 458 -15.43 29.88 -18.32
C ASN A 458 -16.86 29.38 -18.07
N THR A 459 -17.03 28.09 -17.79
CA THR A 459 -18.34 27.50 -17.48
C THR A 459 -18.72 27.58 -15.99
N ALA A 460 -17.75 27.82 -15.09
CA ALA A 460 -17.99 27.98 -13.67
C ALA A 460 -18.54 29.37 -13.30
N THR A 461 -18.20 30.41 -14.09
CA THR A 461 -18.59 31.78 -13.84
C THR A 461 -19.96 32.16 -14.43
N THR A 462 -20.50 31.39 -15.38
CA THR A 462 -21.79 31.63 -16.04
C THR A 462 -23.00 31.01 -15.31
N ALA A 463 -22.88 30.71 -14.02
CA ALA A 463 -24.01 30.28 -13.18
C ALA A 463 -24.98 31.45 -12.81
N SER A 464 -24.81 32.64 -13.36
CA SER A 464 -25.82 33.72 -13.37
C SER A 464 -26.95 33.38 -14.34
N ASN A 465 -28.18 33.52 -13.89
CA ASN A 465 -29.49 33.17 -14.45
C ASN A 465 -29.82 33.61 -15.87
N ASP A 466 -28.85 33.85 -16.74
CA ASP A 466 -29.09 34.18 -18.12
C ASP A 466 -29.15 32.94 -19.00
N THR A 467 -30.34 32.64 -19.44
CA THR A 467 -30.77 31.54 -20.30
C THR A 467 -30.32 31.72 -21.75
N ASP A 468 -29.17 32.29 -22.05
CA ASP A 468 -28.69 32.44 -23.40
C ASP A 468 -27.51 31.51 -23.72
N THR A 469 -27.83 30.40 -24.34
CA THR A 469 -27.27 29.76 -25.56
C THR A 469 -25.77 29.83 -25.82
N ALA A 470 -24.89 29.87 -24.85
CA ALA A 470 -23.52 29.51 -25.11
C ALA A 470 -23.40 27.97 -25.06
N ASN A 471 -23.27 27.33 -26.23
CA ASN A 471 -22.95 25.91 -26.28
C ASN A 471 -21.72 25.65 -25.39
N PRO A 472 -21.75 24.63 -24.50
CA PRO A 472 -20.58 24.28 -23.70
C PRO A 472 -19.39 24.04 -24.63
N PRO A 473 -18.16 24.43 -24.24
CA PRO A 473 -16.99 24.19 -25.08
C PRO A 473 -16.88 22.68 -25.37
N ALA A 474 -16.54 22.38 -26.64
CA ALA A 474 -16.27 20.98 -27.02
C ALA A 474 -14.94 20.52 -26.43
N PRO A 475 -14.79 19.22 -26.11
CA PRO A 475 -13.51 18.69 -25.73
C PRO A 475 -12.48 18.84 -26.86
N GLN A 476 -11.21 18.97 -26.49
CA GLN A 476 -10.13 18.97 -27.47
C GLN A 476 -10.04 17.63 -28.19
N PRO A 477 -9.59 17.60 -29.45
CA PRO A 477 -9.32 16.35 -30.16
C PRO A 477 -8.32 15.44 -29.37
N ASP A 478 -8.42 14.14 -29.57
CA ASP A 478 -7.57 13.16 -28.84
C ASP A 478 -6.08 13.29 -29.13
N ASN A 479 -5.72 13.91 -30.25
CA ASN A 479 -4.33 14.21 -30.63
C ASN A 479 -3.81 15.54 -30.06
N THR A 480 -4.62 16.27 -29.29
CA THR A 480 -4.24 17.53 -28.65
C THR A 480 -3.96 17.26 -27.17
N PHE A 481 -2.76 17.63 -26.71
CA PHE A 481 -2.40 17.49 -25.31
C PHE A 481 -3.12 18.51 -24.44
N THR A 482 -3.80 18.03 -23.41
CA THR A 482 -4.38 18.80 -22.31
C THR A 482 -3.89 18.27 -20.97
N GLN A 483 -4.20 18.96 -19.90
CA GLN A 483 -3.84 18.49 -18.55
C GLN A 483 -4.52 17.16 -18.17
N THR A 484 -5.58 16.73 -18.87
CA THR A 484 -6.26 15.44 -18.64
C THR A 484 -5.77 14.30 -19.52
N SER A 485 -5.03 14.59 -20.59
CA SER A 485 -4.60 13.58 -21.57
C SER A 485 -3.85 12.40 -20.97
N ILE A 486 -3.03 12.66 -19.95
CA ILE A 486 -2.30 11.60 -19.23
C ILE A 486 -3.25 10.67 -18.48
N ALA A 487 -4.22 11.22 -17.76
CA ALA A 487 -5.21 10.43 -17.04
C ALA A 487 -6.06 9.58 -17.98
N ILE A 488 -6.41 10.13 -19.15
CA ILE A 488 -7.14 9.42 -20.22
C ILE A 488 -6.31 8.27 -20.77
N ALA A 489 -5.06 8.52 -21.13
CA ALA A 489 -4.16 7.48 -21.67
C ALA A 489 -3.91 6.36 -20.66
N TYR A 490 -3.64 6.71 -19.40
CA TYR A 490 -3.36 5.75 -18.35
C TYR A 490 -4.60 4.90 -18.00
N ARG A 491 -5.80 5.46 -18.07
CA ARG A 491 -7.06 4.74 -17.85
C ARG A 491 -7.24 3.55 -18.79
N LYS A 492 -6.68 3.57 -20.02
CA LYS A 492 -6.76 2.45 -20.96
C LYS A 492 -6.13 1.16 -20.39
N THR A 493 -5.10 1.29 -19.54
CA THR A 493 -4.46 0.13 -18.89
C THR A 493 -5.19 -0.34 -17.62
N PHE A 494 -6.17 0.43 -17.12
CA PHE A 494 -6.82 0.16 -15.83
C PHE A 494 -7.48 -1.23 -15.75
N PRO A 495 -8.23 -1.73 -16.75
CA PRO A 495 -8.85 -3.05 -16.67
C PRO A 495 -7.81 -4.17 -16.50
N ALA A 496 -6.71 -4.15 -17.26
CA ALA A 496 -5.65 -5.13 -17.16
C ALA A 496 -4.92 -5.06 -15.80
N ARG A 497 -4.64 -3.85 -15.31
CA ARG A 497 -4.01 -3.63 -14.00
C ARG A 497 -4.90 -4.08 -12.84
N LEU A 498 -6.21 -3.83 -12.93
CA LEU A 498 -7.18 -4.31 -11.94
C LEU A 498 -7.25 -5.84 -11.94
N ALA A 499 -7.32 -6.48 -13.13
CA ALA A 499 -7.35 -7.93 -13.27
C ALA A 499 -6.11 -8.58 -12.64
N ILE A 500 -4.91 -8.04 -12.89
CA ILE A 500 -3.66 -8.49 -12.25
C ILE A 500 -3.74 -8.36 -10.73
N THR A 501 -4.22 -7.20 -10.23
CA THR A 501 -4.32 -6.95 -8.79
C THR A 501 -5.28 -7.92 -8.12
N GLN A 502 -6.42 -8.22 -8.77
CA GLN A 502 -7.39 -9.21 -8.31
C GLN A 502 -6.80 -10.62 -8.33
N ALA A 503 -6.13 -11.00 -9.42
CA ALA A 503 -5.50 -12.31 -9.56
C ALA A 503 -4.46 -12.59 -8.47
N LEU A 504 -3.67 -11.59 -8.09
CA LEU A 504 -2.62 -11.71 -7.08
C LEU A 504 -3.16 -11.70 -5.63
N ASN A 505 -4.23 -10.93 -5.35
CA ASN A 505 -4.60 -10.61 -3.97
C ASN A 505 -5.95 -11.19 -3.53
N ASN A 506 -6.79 -11.71 -4.43
CA ASN A 506 -8.03 -12.37 -4.05
C ASN A 506 -7.75 -13.80 -3.53
N LEU A 507 -8.39 -14.16 -2.44
CA LEU A 507 -8.15 -15.44 -1.75
C LEU A 507 -8.48 -16.67 -2.60
N ASN A 508 -9.52 -16.59 -3.43
CA ASN A 508 -10.03 -17.72 -4.20
C ASN A 508 -9.38 -17.87 -5.58
N THR A 509 -8.51 -16.95 -5.96
CA THR A 509 -7.85 -17.00 -7.27
C THR A 509 -6.60 -17.87 -7.18
N LYS A 510 -6.63 -19.02 -7.87
CA LYS A 510 -5.42 -19.80 -8.11
C LYS A 510 -4.81 -19.32 -9.42
N LEU A 511 -3.85 -18.42 -9.31
CA LEU A 511 -3.13 -17.92 -10.48
C LEU A 511 -2.20 -19.02 -11.01
N THR A 512 -2.50 -19.55 -12.20
CA THR A 512 -1.63 -20.49 -12.92
C THR A 512 -0.55 -19.73 -13.70
N TYR A 513 0.48 -20.45 -14.16
CA TYR A 513 1.50 -19.84 -15.01
C TYR A 513 0.90 -19.40 -16.36
N GLU A 514 -0.02 -20.18 -16.91
CA GLU A 514 -0.76 -19.82 -18.13
C GLU A 514 -1.59 -18.54 -17.95
N ASP A 515 -2.31 -18.40 -16.83
CA ASP A 515 -3.01 -17.16 -16.49
C ASP A 515 -2.06 -15.97 -16.38
N THR A 516 -0.87 -16.18 -15.82
CA THR A 516 0.17 -15.14 -15.73
C THR A 516 0.60 -14.69 -17.12
N LEU A 517 0.85 -15.61 -18.05
CA LEU A 517 1.21 -15.26 -19.43
C LEU A 517 0.08 -14.54 -20.18
N ARG A 518 -1.16 -14.96 -19.96
CA ARG A 518 -2.34 -14.28 -20.54
C ARG A 518 -2.49 -12.86 -20.02
N LEU A 519 -2.41 -12.65 -18.71
CA LEU A 519 -2.50 -11.31 -18.09
C LEU A 519 -1.32 -10.42 -18.49
N ASP A 520 -0.11 -10.99 -18.71
CA ASP A 520 1.04 -10.26 -19.24
C ASP A 520 0.75 -9.77 -20.66
N ALA A 521 0.19 -10.62 -21.54
CA ALA A 521 -0.17 -10.25 -22.89
C ALA A 521 -1.24 -9.15 -22.93
N ASP A 522 -2.28 -9.27 -22.09
CA ASP A 522 -3.35 -8.27 -21.96
C ASP A 522 -2.78 -6.91 -21.54
N LEU A 523 -1.90 -6.88 -20.52
CA LEU A 523 -1.26 -5.64 -20.07
C LEU A 523 -0.33 -5.06 -21.14
N ARG A 524 0.45 -5.88 -21.87
CA ARG A 524 1.32 -5.42 -22.96
C ARG A 524 0.53 -4.77 -24.07
N THR A 525 -0.58 -5.36 -24.46
CA THR A 525 -1.48 -4.81 -25.50
C THR A 525 -2.01 -3.43 -25.07
N ALA A 526 -2.56 -3.31 -23.86
CA ALA A 526 -3.06 -2.05 -23.35
C ALA A 526 -1.94 -1.01 -23.18
N TYR A 527 -0.74 -1.44 -22.81
CA TYR A 527 0.41 -0.56 -22.66
C TYR A 527 0.94 -0.05 -24.01
N GLN A 528 0.99 -0.90 -25.04
CA GLN A 528 1.37 -0.51 -26.41
C GLN A 528 0.40 0.55 -26.96
N GLU A 529 -0.90 0.39 -26.75
CA GLU A 529 -1.91 1.37 -27.13
C GLU A 529 -1.70 2.71 -26.39
N THR A 530 -1.40 2.64 -25.08
CA THR A 530 -1.09 3.82 -24.27
C THR A 530 0.18 4.52 -24.77
N CYS A 531 1.25 3.79 -25.07
CA CYS A 531 2.48 4.35 -25.62
C CYS A 531 2.26 5.01 -26.99
N HIS A 532 1.44 4.41 -27.85
CA HIS A 532 1.09 5.00 -29.13
C HIS A 532 0.34 6.34 -28.95
N THR A 533 -0.63 6.38 -28.03
CA THR A 533 -1.36 7.61 -27.69
C THR A 533 -0.41 8.68 -27.16
N LEU A 534 0.48 8.35 -26.22
CA LEU A 534 1.45 9.29 -25.64
C LEU A 534 2.46 9.77 -26.69
N HIS A 535 2.89 8.91 -27.61
CA HIS A 535 3.79 9.28 -28.70
C HIS A 535 3.12 10.28 -29.64
N THR A 536 1.86 10.07 -30.00
CA THR A 536 1.08 11.00 -30.82
C THR A 536 0.96 12.38 -30.17
N LEU A 537 0.74 12.40 -28.84
CA LEU A 537 0.68 13.64 -28.06
C LEU A 537 2.03 14.38 -27.96
N THR A 538 3.15 13.65 -28.11
CA THR A 538 4.50 14.25 -28.01
C THR A 538 4.98 14.78 -29.35
N THR A 539 4.67 14.09 -30.45
CA THR A 539 5.21 14.42 -31.78
C THR A 539 4.46 15.50 -32.50
N ASN A 540 3.16 15.67 -32.24
CA ASN A 540 2.28 16.57 -33.00
C ASN A 540 2.05 17.94 -32.32
N GLN A 541 2.77 18.26 -31.25
CA GLN A 541 2.54 19.47 -30.46
C GLN A 541 3.81 20.34 -30.35
N PRO A 542 3.65 21.69 -30.17
CA PRO A 542 4.78 22.53 -29.78
C PRO A 542 5.35 22.07 -28.41
N LEU A 543 6.66 22.19 -28.26
CA LEU A 543 7.40 21.76 -27.04
C LEU A 543 6.81 22.28 -25.71
N THR A 544 6.05 23.37 -25.77
CA THR A 544 5.39 23.99 -24.61
C THR A 544 4.10 23.27 -24.18
N ARG A 545 3.59 22.35 -25.00
CA ARG A 545 2.36 21.59 -24.76
C ARG A 545 2.57 20.09 -24.97
N THR A 546 3.57 19.53 -24.31
CA THR A 546 3.85 18.09 -24.35
C THR A 546 3.86 17.51 -22.93
N PRO A 547 3.59 16.20 -22.77
CA PRO A 547 3.77 15.54 -21.48
C PRO A 547 5.19 15.76 -20.96
N SER A 548 5.32 16.02 -19.64
CA SER A 548 6.65 16.14 -19.04
C SER A 548 7.36 14.77 -19.01
N PRO A 549 8.69 14.74 -19.16
CA PRO A 549 9.47 13.50 -18.98
C PRO A 549 9.21 12.82 -17.63
N PHE A 550 9.03 13.60 -16.56
CA PHE A 550 8.63 13.10 -15.26
C PHE A 550 7.37 12.22 -15.34
N THR A 551 6.32 12.73 -15.99
CA THR A 551 5.03 12.06 -16.11
C THR A 551 5.15 10.77 -16.91
N LEU A 552 5.85 10.81 -18.06
CA LEU A 552 6.05 9.66 -18.92
C LEU A 552 6.82 8.54 -18.22
N HIS A 553 7.92 8.89 -17.54
CA HIS A 553 8.72 7.93 -16.80
C HIS A 553 7.97 7.34 -15.59
N LEU A 554 7.12 8.15 -14.91
CA LEU A 554 6.34 7.63 -13.79
C LEU A 554 5.26 6.65 -14.25
N LEU A 555 4.60 6.91 -15.40
CA LEU A 555 3.66 5.95 -15.98
C LEU A 555 4.35 4.65 -16.37
N ASP A 556 5.49 4.74 -17.06
CA ASP A 556 6.29 3.56 -17.39
C ASP A 556 6.67 2.76 -16.13
N PHE A 557 7.10 3.46 -15.09
CA PHE A 557 7.43 2.85 -13.80
C PHE A 557 6.23 2.11 -13.18
N GLN A 558 5.04 2.71 -13.19
CA GLN A 558 3.83 2.10 -12.64
C GLN A 558 3.39 0.85 -13.41
N ILE A 559 3.50 0.86 -14.73
CA ILE A 559 3.20 -0.32 -15.56
C ILE A 559 4.23 -1.43 -15.29
N ASN A 560 5.51 -1.08 -15.25
CA ASN A 560 6.58 -2.04 -14.95
C ASN A 560 6.44 -2.66 -13.55
N HIS A 561 5.90 -1.94 -12.57
CA HIS A 561 5.53 -2.50 -11.26
C HIS A 561 4.51 -3.66 -11.39
N HIS A 562 3.50 -3.52 -12.27
CA HIS A 562 2.52 -4.59 -12.47
C HIS A 562 3.15 -5.83 -13.15
N PHE A 563 4.08 -5.63 -14.09
CA PHE A 563 4.83 -6.75 -14.69
C PHE A 563 5.68 -7.49 -13.64
N ILE A 564 6.42 -6.77 -12.79
CA ILE A 564 7.17 -7.42 -11.70
C ILE A 564 6.21 -8.17 -10.78
N ALA A 565 5.16 -7.53 -10.29
CA ALA A 565 4.25 -8.14 -9.35
C ALA A 565 3.54 -9.39 -9.90
N LEU A 566 3.22 -9.39 -11.20
CA LEU A 566 2.60 -10.52 -11.87
C LEU A 566 3.54 -11.74 -12.00
N HIS A 567 4.83 -11.52 -12.29
CA HIS A 567 5.80 -12.57 -12.52
C HIS A 567 6.57 -13.02 -11.27
N ILE A 568 6.62 -12.20 -10.21
CA ILE A 568 7.42 -12.47 -9.00
C ILE A 568 7.05 -13.79 -8.28
N PRO A 569 5.78 -14.28 -8.29
CA PRO A 569 5.46 -15.57 -7.68
C PRO A 569 6.23 -16.73 -8.29
N TYR A 570 6.59 -16.60 -9.57
CA TYR A 570 7.31 -17.61 -10.32
C TYR A 570 8.84 -17.39 -10.37
N PHE A 571 9.37 -16.39 -9.64
CA PHE A 571 10.80 -16.08 -9.67
C PHE A 571 11.66 -17.21 -9.09
N ILE A 572 11.33 -17.71 -7.90
CA ILE A 572 12.07 -18.81 -7.29
C ILE A 572 11.94 -20.11 -8.09
N PRO A 573 10.73 -20.52 -8.54
CA PRO A 573 10.61 -21.59 -9.53
C PRO A 573 11.50 -21.42 -10.79
N ALA A 574 11.60 -20.18 -11.31
CA ALA A 574 12.41 -19.88 -12.50
C ALA A 574 13.92 -20.00 -12.27
N LEU A 575 14.40 -19.85 -11.04
CA LEU A 575 15.79 -20.09 -10.67
C LEU A 575 16.12 -21.60 -10.60
N HIS A 576 15.13 -22.45 -10.31
CA HIS A 576 15.28 -23.91 -10.22
C HIS A 576 15.00 -24.61 -11.56
N ASP A 577 14.03 -24.13 -12.33
CA ASP A 577 13.71 -24.61 -13.68
C ASP A 577 13.74 -23.44 -14.69
N PRO A 578 14.94 -23.06 -15.14
CA PRO A 578 15.10 -21.93 -16.06
C PRO A 578 14.55 -22.21 -17.45
N ARG A 579 14.22 -23.47 -17.82
CA ARG A 579 13.65 -23.78 -19.14
C ARG A 579 12.16 -23.48 -19.17
N THR A 580 11.41 -23.99 -18.22
CA THR A 580 9.95 -23.78 -18.13
C THR A 580 9.59 -22.31 -17.91
N TYR A 581 10.36 -21.61 -17.08
CA TYR A 581 10.07 -20.23 -16.68
C TYR A 581 11.01 -19.19 -17.32
N ALA A 582 11.65 -19.51 -18.46
CA ALA A 582 12.58 -18.62 -19.15
C ALA A 582 12.00 -17.24 -19.46
N TYR A 583 10.75 -17.20 -19.87
CA TYR A 583 10.06 -15.94 -20.17
C TYR A 583 9.92 -15.06 -18.94
N THR A 584 9.45 -15.62 -17.82
CA THR A 584 9.33 -14.90 -16.54
C THR A 584 10.68 -14.34 -16.08
N ARG A 585 11.75 -15.15 -16.14
CA ARG A 585 13.11 -14.73 -15.77
C ARG A 585 13.58 -13.55 -16.61
N LYS A 586 13.31 -13.58 -17.93
CA LYS A 586 13.60 -12.48 -18.86
C LYS A 586 12.80 -11.22 -18.50
N VAL A 587 11.46 -11.33 -18.33
CA VAL A 587 10.59 -10.20 -18.00
C VAL A 587 11.04 -9.53 -16.71
N LEU A 588 11.29 -10.30 -15.65
CA LEU A 588 11.71 -9.77 -14.36
C LEU A 588 13.05 -9.02 -14.44
N THR A 589 14.02 -9.59 -15.18
CA THR A 589 15.34 -8.98 -15.35
C THR A 589 15.26 -7.66 -16.12
N GLU A 590 14.58 -7.65 -17.27
CA GLU A 590 14.42 -6.45 -18.10
C GLU A 590 13.63 -5.36 -17.38
N THR A 591 12.59 -5.76 -16.65
CA THR A 591 11.76 -4.81 -15.90
C THR A 591 12.52 -4.23 -14.70
N ALA A 592 13.31 -5.04 -13.99
CA ALA A 592 14.16 -4.57 -12.90
C ALA A 592 15.19 -3.53 -13.39
N LEU A 593 15.80 -3.74 -14.55
CA LEU A 593 16.70 -2.77 -15.19
C LEU A 593 16.00 -1.46 -15.51
N ARG A 594 14.81 -1.50 -16.12
CA ARG A 594 14.02 -0.30 -16.43
C ARG A 594 13.67 0.49 -15.19
N ILE A 595 13.14 -0.18 -14.17
CA ILE A 595 12.77 0.45 -12.90
C ILE A 595 14.00 1.09 -12.25
N TRP A 596 15.14 0.40 -12.25
CA TRP A 596 16.37 0.94 -11.68
C TRP A 596 16.85 2.19 -12.40
N CYS A 597 16.95 2.15 -13.72
CA CYS A 597 17.38 3.30 -14.52
C CYS A 597 16.44 4.51 -14.36
N THR A 598 15.15 4.27 -14.15
CA THR A 598 14.18 5.33 -13.87
C THR A 598 14.36 5.91 -12.46
N ALA A 599 14.58 5.06 -11.44
CA ALA A 599 14.74 5.48 -10.05
C ALA A 599 16.11 6.11 -9.78
N TRP A 600 17.14 5.72 -10.53
CA TRP A 600 18.54 6.15 -10.38
C TRP A 600 19.13 6.63 -11.71
N PRO A 601 18.74 7.83 -12.18
CA PRO A 601 19.21 8.38 -13.46
C PRO A 601 20.71 8.54 -13.56
N SER A 602 21.42 8.63 -12.43
CA SER A 602 22.89 8.72 -12.36
C SER A 602 23.59 7.36 -12.45
N SER A 603 22.85 6.27 -12.74
CA SER A 603 23.43 4.93 -12.85
C SER A 603 24.49 4.85 -13.93
N ALA A 604 25.59 4.14 -13.64
CA ALA A 604 26.63 3.81 -14.62
C ALA A 604 26.14 2.93 -15.76
N ILE A 605 24.94 2.34 -15.66
CA ILE A 605 24.28 1.66 -16.78
C ILE A 605 23.91 2.66 -17.88
N ILE A 606 23.41 3.83 -17.50
CA ILE A 606 22.97 4.88 -18.43
C ILE A 606 24.18 5.68 -18.92
N HIS A 607 25.14 5.91 -18.04
CA HIS A 607 26.35 6.71 -18.30
C HIS A 607 27.59 5.84 -18.10
N PRO A 608 27.92 4.93 -19.05
CA PRO A 608 29.12 4.12 -18.92
C PRO A 608 30.35 5.04 -18.86
N VAL A 609 31.10 4.91 -17.77
CA VAL A 609 32.40 5.59 -17.64
C VAL A 609 33.28 4.98 -18.72
N THR A 610 33.51 5.70 -19.82
CA THR A 610 34.52 5.34 -20.80
C THR A 610 35.87 5.35 -20.08
N ALA A 611 36.34 4.16 -19.76
CA ALA A 611 37.69 3.97 -19.23
C ALA A 611 38.68 4.37 -20.31
N THR A 612 39.08 5.64 -20.34
CA THR A 612 40.31 6.08 -21.02
C THR A 612 41.49 5.61 -20.18
N THR A 613 41.76 4.31 -20.23
CA THR A 613 43.03 3.75 -19.78
C THR A 613 43.92 3.53 -20.98
N ASN A 614 44.55 4.59 -21.46
CA ASN A 614 45.84 4.44 -22.05
C ASN A 614 46.87 4.75 -20.93
N PRO A 615 47.66 3.77 -20.49
CA PRO A 615 48.82 4.08 -19.68
C PRO A 615 49.78 4.95 -20.51
N PRO A 616 50.41 6.00 -19.96
CA PRO A 616 51.39 6.76 -20.71
C PRO A 616 52.56 5.87 -21.03
N SER A 617 52.77 5.68 -22.35
CA SER A 617 54.01 5.09 -22.85
C SER A 617 55.19 5.95 -22.42
N PRO A 618 56.31 5.36 -21.95
CA PRO A 618 57.50 6.15 -21.63
C PRO A 618 58.15 6.63 -22.96
N SER A 619 58.08 7.93 -23.21
CA SER A 619 58.83 8.58 -24.26
C SER A 619 60.20 8.99 -23.76
N PRO A 620 61.26 8.88 -24.57
CA PRO A 620 62.62 9.21 -24.19
C PRO A 620 62.79 10.73 -24.08
N SER A 621 63.59 11.11 -23.09
CA SER A 621 64.07 12.45 -22.80
C SER A 621 64.74 13.13 -24.02
N LEU A 622 64.25 14.33 -24.33
CA LEU A 622 65.06 15.35 -24.96
C LEU A 622 64.73 16.73 -24.32
N THR A 623 65.75 17.32 -23.80
CA THR A 623 65.87 18.69 -23.26
C THR A 623 65.50 19.72 -24.32
N HIS A 624 64.67 20.73 -23.98
CA HIS A 624 64.93 22.17 -24.21
C HIS A 624 63.80 23.08 -23.66
N THR A 625 64.24 23.95 -22.76
CA THR A 625 63.90 25.39 -22.51
C THR A 625 62.55 26.00 -22.84
N HIS A 626 61.92 26.51 -21.77
CA HIS A 626 61.12 27.74 -21.57
C HIS A 626 60.17 28.23 -22.66
N THR A 627 58.86 28.29 -22.30
CA THR A 627 58.12 29.55 -22.12
C THR A 627 56.70 29.23 -21.53
N HIS A 628 56.34 29.97 -20.49
CA HIS A 628 55.05 29.91 -19.84
C HIS A 628 53.95 30.47 -20.77
N THR A 629 52.92 29.69 -21.05
CA THR A 629 51.57 30.19 -21.29
C THR A 629 50.59 29.13 -20.76
N HIS A 630 49.88 29.48 -19.68
CA HIS A 630 48.79 28.71 -19.15
C HIS A 630 47.61 28.81 -20.11
N ALA A 631 47.39 27.77 -20.95
CA ALA A 631 46.12 27.54 -21.61
C ALA A 631 45.35 26.53 -20.76
N HIS A 632 44.40 27.02 -19.98
CA HIS A 632 43.34 26.19 -19.39
C HIS A 632 42.48 25.63 -20.53
N THR A 633 42.68 24.38 -20.90
CA THR A 633 41.68 23.63 -21.68
C THR A 633 40.48 23.41 -20.77
N PRO A 634 39.28 23.90 -21.12
CA PRO A 634 38.08 23.60 -20.33
C PRO A 634 37.82 22.10 -20.38
N LYS A 635 37.70 21.47 -19.20
CA LYS A 635 37.19 20.12 -19.02
C LYS A 635 35.82 20.09 -19.71
N PRO A 636 35.53 19.08 -20.57
CA PRO A 636 34.20 18.99 -21.22
C PRO A 636 33.12 18.99 -20.14
N PRO A 637 32.05 19.76 -20.26
CA PRO A 637 30.99 19.80 -19.29
C PRO A 637 30.44 18.38 -19.12
N THR A 638 30.49 17.87 -17.90
CA THR A 638 29.70 16.68 -17.52
C THR A 638 28.26 16.98 -17.90
N PRO A 639 27.56 16.09 -18.64
CA PRO A 639 26.18 16.33 -18.98
C PRO A 639 25.40 16.54 -17.68
N THR A 640 24.84 17.74 -17.53
CA THR A 640 23.96 18.06 -16.40
C THR A 640 22.75 17.15 -16.50
N PRO A 641 22.40 16.40 -15.45
CA PRO A 641 21.19 15.57 -15.45
C PRO A 641 19.98 16.43 -15.80
N ASN A 642 19.09 15.88 -16.62
CA ASN A 642 17.82 16.54 -16.92
C ASN A 642 17.08 16.84 -15.59
N PRO A 643 16.68 18.09 -15.31
CA PRO A 643 16.06 18.46 -14.04
C PRO A 643 14.81 17.62 -13.71
N ASP A 644 14.08 17.15 -14.73
CA ASP A 644 12.89 16.32 -14.56
C ASP A 644 13.23 14.87 -14.14
N SER A 645 14.37 14.33 -14.57
CA SER A 645 14.82 13.00 -14.14
C SER A 645 15.29 13.01 -12.68
N GLU A 646 15.90 14.11 -12.24
CA GLU A 646 16.23 14.30 -10.83
C GLU A 646 14.97 14.46 -9.97
N LEU A 647 13.95 15.17 -10.45
CA LEU A 647 12.67 15.34 -9.77
C LEU A 647 12.02 13.98 -9.48
N LEU A 648 12.01 13.08 -10.47
CA LEU A 648 11.47 11.73 -10.31
C LEU A 648 12.31 10.89 -9.33
N SER A 649 13.63 10.99 -9.39
CA SER A 649 14.50 10.30 -8.44
C SER A 649 14.26 10.76 -6.99
N ARG A 650 14.08 12.07 -6.76
CA ARG A 650 13.69 12.61 -5.45
C ARG A 650 12.33 12.10 -5.01
N TYR A 651 11.34 12.11 -5.92
CA TYR A 651 10.00 11.61 -5.64
C TYR A 651 10.02 10.15 -5.20
N ILE A 652 10.78 9.29 -5.90
CA ILE A 652 10.90 7.86 -5.57
C ILE A 652 11.67 7.65 -4.26
N THR A 653 12.74 8.41 -4.01
CA THR A 653 13.64 8.18 -2.88
C THR A 653 13.11 8.78 -1.58
N ASN A 654 12.51 9.97 -1.63
CA ASN A 654 12.09 10.72 -0.44
C ASN A 654 10.71 10.31 0.08
N THR A 655 9.87 9.71 -0.76
CA THR A 655 8.53 9.27 -0.36
C THR A 655 8.57 7.84 0.20
N SER A 656 7.60 7.50 1.02
CA SER A 656 7.34 6.11 1.46
C SER A 656 6.26 5.46 0.57
N SER A 657 6.28 5.78 -0.69
CA SER A 657 5.31 5.41 -1.71
C SER A 657 5.53 3.97 -2.23
N PRO A 658 4.62 3.45 -3.04
CA PRO A 658 4.81 2.21 -3.78
C PRO A 658 6.13 2.18 -4.57
N TYR A 659 6.56 3.33 -5.08
CA TYR A 659 7.75 3.45 -5.94
C TYR A 659 9.04 3.06 -5.24
N THR A 660 9.21 3.48 -3.97
CA THR A 660 10.38 3.09 -3.15
C THR A 660 10.45 1.57 -2.98
N GLN A 661 9.31 0.92 -2.69
CA GLN A 661 9.25 -0.54 -2.50
C GLN A 661 9.50 -1.30 -3.80
N THR A 662 8.95 -0.82 -4.92
CA THR A 662 9.18 -1.40 -6.23
C THR A 662 10.65 -1.29 -6.65
N THR A 663 11.31 -0.16 -6.35
CA THR A 663 12.76 -0.01 -6.58
C THR A 663 13.56 -0.98 -5.72
N MET A 664 13.16 -1.17 -4.44
CA MET A 664 13.76 -2.18 -3.56
C MET A 664 13.59 -3.59 -4.11
N GLN A 665 12.42 -3.91 -4.65
CA GLN A 665 12.16 -5.20 -5.28
C GLN A 665 13.04 -5.40 -6.51
N ALA A 666 13.19 -4.36 -7.35
CA ALA A 666 13.96 -4.43 -8.59
C ALA A 666 15.45 -4.73 -8.33
N TYR A 667 16.11 -4.02 -7.41
CA TYR A 667 17.53 -4.29 -7.16
C TYR A 667 17.78 -5.63 -6.47
N ASN A 668 16.86 -6.11 -5.61
CA ASN A 668 16.99 -7.43 -5.03
C ASN A 668 16.81 -8.54 -6.09
N LEU A 669 15.86 -8.38 -7.01
CA LEU A 669 15.69 -9.26 -8.16
C LEU A 669 16.97 -9.33 -8.99
N ALA A 670 17.54 -8.17 -9.32
CA ALA A 670 18.79 -8.09 -10.09
C ALA A 670 19.94 -8.82 -9.39
N ALA A 671 20.08 -8.66 -8.09
CA ALA A 671 21.12 -9.29 -7.31
C ALA A 671 20.95 -10.82 -7.19
N PHE A 672 19.73 -11.30 -6.95
CA PHE A 672 19.45 -12.75 -6.89
C PHE A 672 19.60 -13.41 -8.25
N GLU A 673 19.17 -12.75 -9.34
CA GLU A 673 19.36 -13.21 -10.69
C GLU A 673 20.85 -13.31 -11.04
N LEU A 674 21.64 -12.27 -10.74
CA LEU A 674 23.07 -12.29 -10.94
C LEU A 674 23.74 -13.43 -10.18
N ARG A 675 23.37 -13.63 -8.92
CA ARG A 675 23.88 -14.73 -8.09
C ARG A 675 23.56 -16.10 -8.70
N ALA A 676 22.35 -16.27 -9.22
CA ALA A 676 21.95 -17.52 -9.88
C ALA A 676 22.77 -17.76 -11.14
N GLN A 677 22.93 -16.75 -12.00
CA GLN A 677 23.75 -16.85 -13.22
C GLN A 677 25.21 -17.18 -12.89
N LEU A 678 25.80 -16.58 -11.88
CA LEU A 678 27.16 -16.86 -11.43
C LEU A 678 27.31 -18.31 -10.93
N ARG A 679 26.33 -18.82 -10.19
CA ARG A 679 26.33 -20.24 -9.74
C ARG A 679 26.17 -21.21 -10.90
N GLU A 680 25.28 -20.92 -11.85
CA GLU A 680 25.11 -21.71 -13.08
C GLU A 680 26.41 -21.77 -13.88
N ALA A 681 27.10 -20.65 -14.03
CA ALA A 681 28.39 -20.57 -14.71
C ALA A 681 29.49 -21.38 -13.98
N CYS A 682 29.53 -21.33 -12.66
CA CYS A 682 30.47 -22.13 -11.87
C CYS A 682 30.19 -23.63 -11.96
N SER A 683 28.92 -24.03 -12.03
CA SER A 683 28.54 -25.46 -12.14
C SER A 683 28.75 -26.03 -13.51
N ALA A 684 28.74 -25.21 -14.57
CA ALA A 684 28.96 -25.65 -15.96
C ALA A 684 30.47 -25.77 -16.31
N ALA A 685 31.37 -25.28 -15.46
CA ALA A 685 32.82 -25.38 -15.73
C ALA A 685 33.34 -26.80 -15.44
N PRO A 686 34.05 -27.47 -16.38
CA PRO A 686 34.60 -28.79 -16.14
C PRO A 686 35.64 -28.76 -15.03
N ALA A 687 35.67 -29.78 -14.16
CA ALA A 687 36.50 -29.88 -12.98
C ALA A 687 38.03 -29.73 -13.27
N SER A 688 38.47 -30.02 -14.49
CA SER A 688 39.88 -29.85 -14.94
C SER A 688 40.32 -28.40 -15.02
N PHE A 689 39.41 -27.44 -15.19
CA PHE A 689 39.75 -26.00 -15.25
C PHE A 689 39.83 -25.33 -13.87
N ALA A 690 39.15 -25.90 -12.89
CA ALA A 690 39.10 -25.33 -11.53
C ALA A 690 40.46 -25.44 -10.80
N ALA A 691 41.28 -26.42 -11.13
CA ALA A 691 42.59 -26.69 -10.51
C ALA A 691 43.75 -25.84 -11.07
N ALA A 692 43.59 -25.29 -12.29
CA ALA A 692 44.68 -24.58 -13.01
C ALA A 692 44.61 -23.03 -12.83
N ALA A 693 43.54 -22.48 -12.30
CA ALA A 693 43.39 -21.04 -12.13
C ALA A 693 43.87 -20.61 -10.75
N GLY A 694 45.09 -20.08 -10.67
CA GLY A 694 45.60 -19.41 -9.50
C GLY A 694 44.73 -18.20 -9.07
N PRO A 695 44.88 -17.66 -7.85
CA PRO A 695 43.93 -16.74 -7.24
C PRO A 695 43.76 -15.36 -7.92
N LEU A 696 44.44 -15.10 -9.04
CA LEU A 696 44.44 -13.79 -9.73
C LEU A 696 44.27 -13.85 -11.24
N SER A 697 43.92 -15.00 -11.87
CA SER A 697 43.68 -15.02 -13.33
C SER A 697 42.24 -14.64 -13.63
N HIS A 698 42.03 -13.61 -14.44
CA HIS A 698 40.75 -13.10 -14.97
C HIS A 698 40.06 -14.07 -15.96
N GLY A 699 40.08 -15.37 -15.69
CA GLY A 699 39.53 -16.42 -16.55
C GLY A 699 38.18 -16.95 -16.04
N TYR A 700 37.10 -16.21 -16.26
CA TYR A 700 35.76 -16.80 -16.25
C TYR A 700 35.54 -17.60 -17.57
N PRO A 701 35.04 -18.85 -17.55
CA PRO A 701 34.71 -19.55 -18.77
C PRO A 701 33.49 -18.89 -19.43
N HIS A 702 33.72 -18.23 -20.52
CA HIS A 702 32.88 -17.93 -21.69
C HIS A 702 31.43 -17.39 -21.56
N GLN A 703 30.86 -17.13 -20.38
CA GLN A 703 29.68 -16.26 -20.29
C GLN A 703 30.09 -14.93 -19.69
N PRO A 704 29.84 -13.82 -20.40
CA PRO A 704 30.18 -12.50 -19.88
C PRO A 704 29.29 -12.23 -18.65
N ILE A 705 29.90 -11.86 -17.53
CA ILE A 705 29.16 -11.39 -16.34
C ILE A 705 28.25 -10.26 -16.79
N ARG A 706 26.98 -10.31 -16.41
CA ARG A 706 26.02 -9.23 -16.63
C ARG A 706 26.43 -8.01 -15.79
N HIS A 707 27.23 -7.14 -16.40
CA HIS A 707 27.74 -5.92 -15.75
C HIS A 707 26.64 -4.96 -15.34
N ASP A 708 25.52 -4.92 -16.04
CA ASP A 708 24.34 -4.14 -15.70
C ASP A 708 23.72 -4.59 -14.36
N LEU A 709 23.53 -5.90 -14.14
CA LEU A 709 23.02 -6.44 -12.88
C LEU A 709 24.00 -6.23 -11.71
N LEU A 710 25.29 -6.37 -11.98
CA LEU A 710 26.34 -6.10 -11.00
C LEU A 710 26.37 -4.62 -10.60
N THR A 711 26.17 -3.73 -11.56
CA THR A 711 26.10 -2.28 -11.33
C THR A 711 24.90 -1.96 -10.43
N ILE A 712 23.71 -2.47 -10.72
CA ILE A 712 22.53 -2.29 -9.85
C ILE A 712 22.83 -2.76 -8.43
N THR A 713 23.41 -3.97 -8.28
CA THR A 713 23.68 -4.54 -6.96
C THR A 713 24.60 -3.64 -6.13
N ARG A 714 25.61 -3.02 -6.75
CA ARG A 714 26.54 -2.11 -6.10
C ARG A 714 25.96 -0.72 -5.83
N GLU A 715 25.13 -0.20 -6.74
CA GLU A 715 24.54 1.14 -6.61
C GLU A 715 23.35 1.18 -5.64
N ALA A 716 22.72 0.04 -5.34
CA ALA A 716 21.57 -0.04 -4.44
C ALA A 716 21.90 0.50 -3.02
N LYS A 717 23.10 0.25 -2.51
CA LYS A 717 23.55 0.74 -1.20
C LYS A 717 23.72 2.27 -1.16
N PRO A 718 24.41 2.94 -2.12
CA PRO A 718 24.40 4.39 -2.27
C PRO A 718 23.00 4.99 -2.37
N TRP A 719 22.09 4.37 -3.13
CA TRP A 719 20.71 4.82 -3.23
C TRP A 719 19.96 4.78 -1.89
N LEU A 720 20.07 3.69 -1.14
CA LEU A 720 19.48 3.57 0.20
C LEU A 720 20.10 4.56 1.19
N ARG A 721 21.41 4.84 1.07
CA ARG A 721 22.10 5.84 1.89
C ARG A 721 21.55 7.24 1.66
N ARG A 722 21.18 7.58 0.40
CA ARG A 722 20.48 8.83 0.10
C ARG A 722 19.13 8.89 0.84
N GLY A 723 18.35 7.81 0.84
CA GLY A 723 17.11 7.71 1.60
C GLY A 723 17.29 7.90 3.12
N LEU A 724 18.35 7.34 3.71
CA LEU A 724 18.68 7.57 5.12
C LEU A 724 18.99 9.06 5.40
N ARG A 725 19.72 9.73 4.51
CA ARG A 725 20.01 11.17 4.61
C ARG A 725 18.76 12.04 4.49
N SER A 726 17.80 11.63 3.67
CA SER A 726 16.49 12.28 3.58
C SER A 726 15.58 11.97 4.80
N GLY A 727 16.13 11.27 5.79
CA GLY A 727 15.47 10.98 7.05
C GLY A 727 14.63 9.71 7.06
N GLU A 728 14.82 8.78 6.13
CA GLU A 728 14.30 7.44 6.31
C GLU A 728 15.02 6.78 7.51
N THR A 729 14.25 6.12 8.37
CA THR A 729 14.81 5.49 9.59
C THR A 729 14.81 3.96 9.53
N ASN A 730 14.45 3.39 8.35
CA ASN A 730 14.39 1.95 8.15
C ASN A 730 15.78 1.38 7.79
N MET A 731 16.65 1.29 8.77
CA MET A 731 17.97 0.67 8.57
C MET A 731 17.91 -0.84 8.22
N LYS A 732 16.77 -1.50 8.43
CA LYS A 732 16.63 -2.93 8.08
C LYS A 732 16.78 -3.16 6.57
N GLY A 733 16.23 -2.27 5.76
CA GLY A 733 16.41 -2.32 4.30
C GLY A 733 17.86 -2.13 3.90
N TYR A 734 18.57 -1.19 4.53
CA TYR A 734 20.00 -0.96 4.31
C TYR A 734 20.87 -2.17 4.67
N LEU A 735 20.60 -2.78 5.84
CA LEU A 735 21.28 -3.99 6.28
C LEU A 735 21.01 -5.17 5.35
N LEU A 736 19.73 -5.37 4.95
CA LEU A 736 19.34 -6.44 4.04
C LEU A 736 20.10 -6.32 2.71
N GLN A 737 20.17 -5.13 2.14
CA GLN A 737 20.90 -4.90 0.89
C GLN A 737 22.39 -5.19 1.03
N ALA A 738 23.02 -4.77 2.12
CA ALA A 738 24.42 -5.06 2.35
C ALA A 738 24.71 -6.58 2.43
N LEU A 739 23.75 -7.36 2.93
CA LEU A 739 23.85 -8.81 2.96
C LEU A 739 23.66 -9.45 1.58
N VAL A 740 22.72 -8.94 0.79
CA VAL A 740 22.50 -9.40 -0.58
C VAL A 740 23.73 -9.09 -1.45
N GLU A 741 24.27 -7.90 -1.35
CA GLU A 741 25.53 -7.50 -2.01
C GLU A 741 26.69 -8.41 -1.59
N ALA A 742 26.83 -8.65 -0.28
CA ALA A 742 27.89 -9.52 0.26
C ALA A 742 27.74 -10.98 -0.20
N GLN A 743 26.53 -11.50 -0.42
CA GLN A 743 26.31 -12.80 -1.01
C GLN A 743 26.78 -12.87 -2.47
N VAL A 744 26.46 -11.85 -3.27
CA VAL A 744 26.94 -11.78 -4.68
C VAL A 744 28.45 -11.71 -4.69
N GLU A 745 29.07 -10.89 -3.84
CA GLU A 745 30.53 -10.79 -3.71
C GLU A 745 31.16 -12.11 -3.25
N ALA A 746 30.54 -12.82 -2.33
CA ALA A 746 31.03 -14.12 -1.88
C ALA A 746 31.14 -15.13 -3.04
N VAL A 747 30.11 -15.18 -3.91
CA VAL A 747 30.14 -16.03 -5.10
C VAL A 747 31.24 -15.58 -6.07
N LEU A 748 31.35 -14.26 -6.33
CA LEU A 748 32.41 -13.71 -7.19
C LEU A 748 33.82 -14.03 -6.70
N ARG A 749 34.04 -14.01 -5.38
CA ARG A 749 35.32 -14.31 -4.74
C ARG A 749 35.53 -15.79 -4.42
N ARG A 750 34.56 -16.64 -4.75
CA ARG A 750 34.57 -18.08 -4.44
C ARG A 750 34.82 -18.36 -2.96
N VAL A 751 34.16 -17.60 -2.08
CA VAL A 751 34.23 -17.80 -0.65
C VAL A 751 33.65 -19.20 -0.31
N PRO A 752 34.38 -20.05 0.44
CA PRO A 752 33.88 -21.35 0.82
C PRO A 752 32.58 -21.25 1.67
N ASP A 753 31.67 -22.20 1.53
CA ASP A 753 30.40 -22.23 2.29
C ASP A 753 30.61 -22.19 3.80
N ALA A 754 31.68 -22.82 4.30
CA ALA A 754 32.07 -22.79 5.71
C ALA A 754 32.39 -21.36 6.23
N GLU A 755 32.87 -20.47 5.35
CA GLU A 755 33.28 -19.09 5.69
C GLU A 755 32.19 -18.08 5.38
N LEU A 756 31.13 -18.45 4.65
CA LEU A 756 30.06 -17.57 4.19
C LEU A 756 29.37 -16.87 5.38
N GLY A 757 29.12 -17.59 6.47
CA GLY A 757 28.52 -17.02 7.69
C GLY A 757 29.33 -15.87 8.26
N GLY A 758 30.65 -16.05 8.42
CA GLY A 758 31.56 -15.02 8.90
C GLY A 758 31.70 -13.84 7.93
N TRP A 759 31.64 -14.11 6.62
CA TRP A 759 31.65 -13.07 5.56
C TRP A 759 30.44 -12.16 5.65
N LEU A 760 29.25 -12.72 5.80
CA LEU A 760 27.99 -11.98 5.91
C LEU A 760 27.90 -11.18 7.21
N VAL A 761 28.40 -11.72 8.33
CA VAL A 761 28.44 -11.00 9.61
C VAL A 761 29.32 -9.75 9.50
N ARG A 762 30.52 -9.87 8.95
CA ARG A 762 31.40 -8.71 8.73
C ARG A 762 30.78 -7.66 7.82
N ALA A 763 30.02 -8.07 6.80
CA ALA A 763 29.26 -7.15 5.94
C ALA A 763 28.14 -6.45 6.71
N ALA A 764 27.42 -7.16 7.57
CA ALA A 764 26.40 -6.60 8.44
C ALA A 764 26.97 -5.57 9.42
N GLU A 765 28.10 -5.86 10.05
CA GLU A 765 28.78 -4.94 10.97
C GLU A 765 29.19 -3.62 10.29
N ARG A 766 29.83 -3.71 9.13
CA ARG A 766 30.15 -2.52 8.33
C ARG A 766 28.91 -1.71 7.95
N ALA A 767 27.86 -2.39 7.48
CA ALA A 767 26.62 -1.72 7.09
C ALA A 767 25.94 -0.98 8.26
N VAL A 768 25.98 -1.57 9.45
CA VAL A 768 25.44 -0.94 10.67
C VAL A 768 26.28 0.26 11.10
N GLU A 769 27.60 0.19 10.98
CA GLU A 769 28.49 1.33 11.24
C GLU A 769 28.24 2.49 10.27
N GLU A 770 28.13 2.20 8.97
CA GLU A 770 27.79 3.19 7.96
C GLU A 770 26.42 3.84 8.21
N ALA A 771 25.41 3.03 8.58
CA ALA A 771 24.07 3.54 8.91
C ALA A 771 24.10 4.44 10.17
N LEU A 772 24.88 4.06 11.20
CA LEU A 772 25.07 4.89 12.41
C LEU A 772 25.73 6.23 12.09
N GLY A 773 26.66 6.26 11.15
CA GLY A 773 27.31 7.50 10.73
C GLY A 773 26.41 8.45 9.94
N VAL A 774 25.30 7.94 9.39
CA VAL A 774 24.31 8.73 8.62
C VAL A 774 23.17 9.20 9.52
N LEU A 775 22.70 8.36 10.43
CA LEU A 775 21.61 8.65 11.37
C LEU A 775 22.03 9.64 12.47
#